data_f452920ab4c1433d136d4163a1d1426d
#
_entry.id   f452920ab4c1433d136d4163a1d1426d
#
_cell.length_a   1.000
_cell.length_b   1.000
_cell.length_c   1.000
_cell.angle_alpha   90.00
_cell.angle_beta   90.00
_cell.angle_gamma   90.00
#
_symmetry.space_group_name_H-M   'P 1'
#
loop_
_entity.id
_entity.type
_entity.pdbx_description
1 polymer ?
#
loop_
_entity_poly.entity_id
_entity_poly.type
_entity_poly.pdbx_seq_one_letter_code
_entity_poly.pdbx_strand_id
1 'polypeptide(L)'
;MKPENEEKVTGLPENAYRELKEGESYKPLMSPNKHYPEVTPWSVLWGLVMAVIFSAAAAYLGLKVGQVFEAAIPIAIIAVGLSSGFKRKNALGENVIIQSSGASSGVIVAGAIFTLPALYILQDKYPEITVNFFEVFMSSLLGGIIGILLLIPFRKYFVSDMHGKYPFPEATATTQVLVSGEKGGSQAKPLIFAGLIGGLYDFIIATFGWWGETISTRIVGAGEMLAEKAKIVLKVNTGAAVLGLGYIIGLKYSLIICAGSFLVWLVIIPAMSAIFSADVLTFGNDAITATVGSMSAEQIFTTYARHIGIGGIATAGVIGIINSWGIIKGAVGLAANELKGKGDAVESNTIRTQKDLSMKVITIGIIVSLIVTFLFFQFGVLHNWFHAAIGLLLVGVIAFLFTTVAANAIAIVGTNPVSGMTLMTLILASIILVAVGLKGPAGMVSALIIGGVVCTALSMAGGFITDLKIGYWLGSTPAKQETWKFLGTLVSAATVGGVILILNQTYGFTTGQLAAPQANAMAAVIEPLMSGSGAPWALYAIGAVLAVVLNFCKIPALAFALGMFIPLDLNTPLLIGGAISWYVGSRSKDQSLNSARLEKGTLLASGFIAGGALMGVVSAALRFGGINLMNEEWASSNAAEILAVVMYLVMIAYLTFNSLNAKKE
;
A
#
# COMPACT_ATOMS: atom_id res chain seq x y z
N MET A 1 37.72 -36.60 14.07
CA MET A 1 37.03 -35.73 13.14
C MET A 1 37.05 -34.32 13.72
N LYS A 2 37.78 -33.40 13.12
CA LYS A 2 37.76 -31.98 13.50
C LYS A 2 36.40 -31.42 13.10
N PRO A 3 35.79 -30.53 13.90
CA PRO A 3 34.57 -29.87 13.46
C PRO A 3 34.88 -29.05 12.19
N GLU A 4 34.11 -29.29 11.11
CA GLU A 4 34.14 -28.44 9.94
C GLU A 4 33.90 -26.99 10.38
N ASN A 5 34.84 -26.13 9.99
CA ASN A 5 34.69 -24.68 10.15
C ASN A 5 33.32 -24.29 9.61
N GLU A 6 32.43 -23.83 10.47
CA GLU A 6 31.27 -23.07 10.06
C GLU A 6 31.82 -21.79 9.39
N GLU A 7 31.91 -21.81 8.06
CA GLU A 7 32.14 -20.60 7.28
C GLU A 7 31.03 -19.61 7.65
N LYS A 8 31.40 -18.51 8.29
CA LYS A 8 30.48 -17.39 8.54
C LYS A 8 29.97 -16.92 7.19
N VAL A 9 28.73 -17.23 6.90
CA VAL A 9 28.07 -16.85 5.65
C VAL A 9 27.98 -15.32 5.61
N THR A 10 28.73 -14.72 4.69
CA THR A 10 28.88 -13.26 4.59
C THR A 10 27.80 -12.58 3.72
N GLY A 11 26.86 -13.34 3.15
CA GLY A 11 25.80 -12.85 2.29
C GLY A 11 25.12 -13.99 1.53
N LEU A 12 24.18 -13.65 0.65
CA LEU A 12 23.61 -14.62 -0.28
C LEU A 12 24.69 -15.05 -1.31
N PRO A 13 24.60 -16.30 -1.83
CA PRO A 13 25.50 -16.74 -2.90
C PRO A 13 25.35 -15.83 -4.14
N GLU A 14 26.44 -15.67 -4.88
CA GLU A 14 26.49 -14.80 -6.06
C GLU A 14 25.41 -15.14 -7.12
N ASN A 15 25.02 -16.41 -7.20
CA ASN A 15 23.98 -16.88 -8.11
C ASN A 15 22.54 -16.62 -7.62
N ALA A 16 22.34 -15.99 -6.48
CA ALA A 16 20.99 -15.66 -5.97
C ALA A 16 20.23 -14.69 -6.89
N TYR A 17 20.93 -13.77 -7.55
CA TYR A 17 20.34 -12.66 -8.30
C TYR A 17 20.48 -12.77 -9.82
N ARG A 18 21.08 -13.84 -10.31
CA ARG A 18 21.23 -14.09 -11.76
C ARG A 18 20.57 -15.39 -12.19
N GLU A 19 20.31 -15.52 -13.48
CA GLU A 19 19.84 -16.79 -14.04
C GLU A 19 20.86 -17.91 -13.79
N LEU A 20 20.35 -19.08 -13.46
CA LEU A 20 21.17 -20.28 -13.25
C LEU A 20 21.67 -20.80 -14.59
N LYS A 21 22.93 -21.19 -14.64
CA LYS A 21 23.52 -21.86 -15.80
C LYS A 21 22.99 -23.28 -15.91
N GLU A 22 23.10 -23.88 -17.09
CA GLU A 22 22.71 -25.28 -17.31
C GLU A 22 23.44 -26.22 -16.33
N GLY A 23 22.68 -27.00 -15.55
CA GLY A 23 23.22 -27.87 -14.52
C GLY A 23 23.53 -27.19 -13.16
N GLU A 24 23.37 -25.88 -13.06
CA GLU A 24 23.56 -25.14 -11.80
C GLU A 24 22.29 -25.18 -10.96
N SER A 25 22.44 -25.38 -9.63
CA SER A 25 21.34 -25.31 -8.68
C SER A 25 21.58 -24.22 -7.64
N TYR A 26 20.50 -23.52 -7.24
CA TYR A 26 20.55 -22.55 -6.16
C TYR A 26 20.65 -23.28 -4.80
N LYS A 27 21.60 -22.88 -3.97
CA LYS A 27 21.76 -23.39 -2.60
C LYS A 27 21.40 -22.29 -1.61
N PRO A 28 20.28 -22.42 -0.89
CA PRO A 28 19.88 -21.43 0.11
C PRO A 28 20.78 -21.45 1.34
N LEU A 29 20.74 -20.37 2.14
CA LEU A 29 21.55 -20.23 3.36
C LEU A 29 21.25 -21.31 4.40
N MET A 30 19.98 -21.58 4.68
CA MET A 30 19.55 -22.68 5.53
C MET A 30 19.51 -23.97 4.70
N SER A 31 20.42 -24.88 5.00
CA SER A 31 20.54 -26.14 4.27
C SER A 31 19.21 -26.90 4.19
N PRO A 32 18.82 -27.40 3.00
CA PRO A 32 17.59 -28.17 2.83
C PRO A 32 17.52 -29.43 3.71
N ASN A 33 18.67 -30.00 4.08
CA ASN A 33 18.80 -31.26 4.79
C ASN A 33 18.88 -31.10 6.31
N LYS A 34 18.92 -29.86 6.83
CA LYS A 34 18.94 -29.58 8.27
C LYS A 34 17.59 -29.04 8.75
N HIS A 35 17.23 -29.37 9.99
CA HIS A 35 16.08 -28.76 10.65
C HIS A 35 16.51 -27.49 11.37
N TYR A 36 15.76 -26.42 11.13
CA TYR A 36 15.95 -25.12 11.77
C TYR A 36 14.69 -24.75 12.56
N PRO A 37 14.81 -24.00 13.67
CA PRO A 37 13.66 -23.41 14.32
C PRO A 37 13.06 -22.33 13.41
N GLU A 38 11.86 -22.56 12.92
CA GLU A 38 11.13 -21.61 12.09
C GLU A 38 9.86 -21.16 12.81
N VAL A 39 8.93 -22.10 13.06
CA VAL A 39 7.68 -21.87 13.77
C VAL A 39 7.89 -22.23 15.24
N THR A 40 7.91 -21.23 16.08
CA THR A 40 8.04 -21.33 17.53
C THR A 40 7.05 -20.37 18.20
N PRO A 41 6.71 -20.52 19.49
CA PRO A 41 5.88 -19.53 20.19
C PRO A 41 6.44 -18.10 20.08
N TRP A 42 7.77 -17.96 20.02
CA TRP A 42 8.45 -16.69 19.82
C TRP A 42 8.13 -16.07 18.45
N SER A 43 8.35 -16.82 17.37
CA SER A 43 8.13 -16.31 16.00
C SER A 43 6.66 -16.00 15.74
N VAL A 44 5.75 -16.82 16.24
CA VAL A 44 4.31 -16.61 16.12
C VAL A 44 3.88 -15.35 16.89
N LEU A 45 4.24 -15.25 18.17
CA LEU A 45 3.87 -14.09 19.00
C LEU A 45 4.35 -12.78 18.38
N TRP A 46 5.64 -12.68 18.05
CA TRP A 46 6.18 -11.46 17.48
C TRP A 46 5.68 -11.18 16.07
N GLY A 47 5.42 -12.20 15.26
CA GLY A 47 4.77 -12.03 13.95
C GLY A 47 3.39 -11.40 14.09
N LEU A 48 2.58 -11.86 15.05
CA LEU A 48 1.25 -11.29 15.30
C LEU A 48 1.31 -9.88 15.91
N VAL A 49 2.23 -9.62 16.83
CA VAL A 49 2.46 -8.27 17.38
C VAL A 49 2.83 -7.29 16.25
N MET A 50 3.73 -7.69 15.34
CA MET A 50 4.07 -6.87 14.18
C MET A 50 2.88 -6.69 13.25
N ALA A 51 2.06 -7.72 13.03
CA ALA A 51 0.84 -7.63 12.24
C ALA A 51 -0.11 -6.56 12.80
N VAL A 52 -0.33 -6.50 14.12
CA VAL A 52 -1.18 -5.48 14.76
C VAL A 52 -0.58 -4.08 14.60
N ILE A 53 0.68 -3.90 15.00
CA ILE A 53 1.35 -2.60 15.01
C ILE A 53 1.38 -1.99 13.60
N PHE A 54 1.84 -2.77 12.63
CA PHE A 54 1.99 -2.27 11.27
C PHE A 54 0.67 -2.19 10.51
N SER A 55 -0.36 -3.00 10.84
CA SER A 55 -1.70 -2.80 10.30
C SER A 55 -2.29 -1.45 10.74
N ALA A 56 -2.15 -1.12 12.02
CA ALA A 56 -2.63 0.15 12.55
C ALA A 56 -1.88 1.34 11.89
N ALA A 57 -0.56 1.28 11.85
CA ALA A 57 0.27 2.31 11.25
C ALA A 57 0.00 2.50 9.75
N ALA A 58 -0.05 1.40 9.00
CA ALA A 58 -0.29 1.45 7.56
C ALA A 58 -1.71 1.93 7.23
N ALA A 59 -2.73 1.55 8.01
CA ALA A 59 -4.10 2.01 7.82
C ALA A 59 -4.21 3.53 8.02
N TYR A 60 -3.63 4.06 9.10
CA TYR A 60 -3.62 5.51 9.33
C TYR A 60 -2.92 6.28 8.21
N LEU A 61 -1.68 5.89 7.87
CA LEU A 61 -0.92 6.57 6.83
C LEU A 61 -1.58 6.44 5.45
N GLY A 62 -2.08 5.25 5.12
CA GLY A 62 -2.75 5.02 3.86
C GLY A 62 -4.04 5.82 3.71
N LEU A 63 -4.82 5.98 4.77
CA LEU A 63 -6.00 6.85 4.79
C LEU A 63 -5.62 8.33 4.75
N LYS A 64 -4.48 8.71 5.30
CA LYS A 64 -3.99 10.08 5.27
C LYS A 64 -3.43 10.47 3.89
N VAL A 65 -2.54 9.65 3.33
CA VAL A 65 -1.74 9.98 2.13
C VAL A 65 -2.26 9.30 0.85
N GLY A 66 -3.10 8.28 0.99
CA GLY A 66 -3.55 7.47 -0.15
C GLY A 66 -2.50 6.50 -0.71
N GLN A 67 -1.40 6.30 0.03
CA GLN A 67 -0.34 5.36 -0.29
C GLN A 67 -0.12 4.41 0.88
N VAL A 68 -0.01 3.13 0.61
CA VAL A 68 0.36 2.14 1.62
C VAL A 68 1.81 1.77 1.42
N PHE A 69 2.57 1.78 2.51
CA PHE A 69 3.94 1.26 2.50
C PHE A 69 3.94 -0.22 2.87
N GLU A 70 4.79 -0.97 2.24
CA GLU A 70 4.99 -2.36 2.60
C GLU A 70 5.93 -2.45 3.82
N ALA A 71 5.48 -3.17 4.85
CA ALA A 71 6.15 -3.20 6.14
C ALA A 71 7.22 -4.30 6.24
N ALA A 72 7.51 -5.01 5.15
CA ALA A 72 8.42 -6.16 5.15
C ALA A 72 9.82 -5.83 5.68
N ILE A 73 10.41 -4.73 5.21
CA ILE A 73 11.75 -4.29 5.63
C ILE A 73 11.78 -3.86 7.10
N PRO A 74 10.92 -2.94 7.59
CA PRO A 74 10.91 -2.57 9.00
C PRO A 74 10.64 -3.75 9.93
N ILE A 75 9.74 -4.66 9.57
CA ILE A 75 9.47 -5.86 10.37
C ILE A 75 10.69 -6.78 10.42
N ALA A 76 11.37 -6.98 9.30
CA ALA A 76 12.61 -7.77 9.26
C ALA A 76 13.69 -7.19 10.18
N ILE A 77 13.87 -5.86 10.19
CA ILE A 77 14.83 -5.18 11.05
C ILE A 77 14.47 -5.36 12.52
N ILE A 78 13.20 -5.21 12.88
CA ILE A 78 12.73 -5.42 14.26
C ILE A 78 12.90 -6.88 14.67
N ALA A 79 12.56 -7.85 13.80
CA ALA A 79 12.72 -9.28 14.07
C ALA A 79 14.17 -9.62 14.37
N VAL A 80 15.10 -9.11 13.55
CA VAL A 80 16.54 -9.25 13.76
C VAL A 80 16.99 -8.60 15.06
N GLY A 81 16.54 -7.36 15.32
CA GLY A 81 16.87 -6.62 16.54
C GLY A 81 16.41 -7.34 17.81
N LEU A 82 15.18 -7.87 17.80
CA LEU A 82 14.63 -8.66 18.89
C LEU A 82 15.42 -9.95 19.10
N SER A 83 15.68 -10.71 18.04
CA SER A 83 16.43 -11.96 18.12
C SER A 83 17.84 -11.74 18.64
N SER A 84 18.51 -10.68 18.20
CA SER A 84 19.83 -10.29 18.67
C SER A 84 19.80 -9.82 20.14
N GLY A 85 18.84 -8.98 20.50
CA GLY A 85 18.67 -8.46 21.86
C GLY A 85 18.41 -9.55 22.90
N PHE A 86 17.62 -10.55 22.53
CA PHE A 86 17.33 -11.72 23.36
C PHE A 86 18.34 -12.87 23.16
N LYS A 87 19.45 -12.65 22.43
CA LYS A 87 20.53 -13.61 22.20
C LYS A 87 20.05 -14.97 21.68
N ARG A 88 19.05 -14.97 20.79
CA ARG A 88 18.54 -16.21 20.20
C ARG A 88 19.54 -16.78 19.21
N LYS A 89 19.74 -18.09 19.27
CA LYS A 89 20.63 -18.82 18.36
C LYS A 89 19.86 -19.38 17.19
N ASN A 90 20.44 -19.38 16.00
CA ASN A 90 19.82 -19.89 14.76
C ASN A 90 18.46 -19.26 14.47
N ALA A 91 18.32 -17.95 14.69
CA ALA A 91 17.05 -17.23 14.64
C ALA A 91 16.58 -16.91 13.22
N LEU A 92 17.38 -17.17 12.17
CA LEU A 92 17.06 -16.79 10.80
C LEU A 92 15.69 -17.33 10.35
N GLY A 93 15.42 -18.61 10.61
CA GLY A 93 14.13 -19.22 10.28
C GLY A 93 12.96 -18.60 11.05
N GLU A 94 13.14 -18.29 12.34
CA GLU A 94 12.15 -17.60 13.15
C GLU A 94 11.89 -16.17 12.63
N ASN A 95 12.96 -15.45 12.25
CA ASN A 95 12.85 -14.09 11.71
C ASN A 95 12.12 -14.05 10.38
N VAL A 96 12.28 -15.06 9.52
CA VAL A 96 11.48 -15.20 8.28
C VAL A 96 9.99 -15.36 8.59
N ILE A 97 9.61 -16.17 9.59
CA ILE A 97 8.20 -16.34 9.98
C ILE A 97 7.65 -15.06 10.61
N ILE A 98 8.41 -14.36 11.46
CA ILE A 98 8.01 -13.06 12.01
C ILE A 98 7.75 -12.06 10.88
N GLN A 99 8.68 -11.96 9.93
CA GLN A 99 8.58 -11.05 8.80
C GLN A 99 7.37 -11.41 7.93
N SER A 100 7.22 -12.66 7.50
CA SER A 100 6.16 -13.09 6.60
C SER A 100 4.77 -12.95 7.24
N SER A 101 4.61 -13.35 8.51
CA SER A 101 3.33 -13.19 9.23
C SER A 101 3.00 -11.73 9.49
N GLY A 102 3.99 -10.94 9.90
CA GLY A 102 3.85 -9.51 10.17
C GLY A 102 3.57 -8.70 8.91
N ALA A 103 4.18 -9.05 7.78
CA ALA A 103 3.97 -8.40 6.48
C ALA A 103 2.53 -8.59 5.93
N SER A 104 1.70 -9.45 6.55
CA SER A 104 0.26 -9.47 6.28
C SER A 104 -0.39 -8.10 6.52
N SER A 105 0.17 -7.30 7.42
CA SER A 105 -0.31 -5.96 7.76
C SER A 105 -0.44 -5.04 6.54
N GLY A 106 0.63 -4.77 5.83
CA GLY A 106 0.64 -3.84 4.69
C GLY A 106 -0.29 -4.29 3.57
N VAL A 107 -0.29 -5.58 3.25
CA VAL A 107 -1.09 -6.12 2.14
C VAL A 107 -2.58 -6.17 2.44
N ILE A 108 -3.00 -6.52 3.66
CA ILE A 108 -4.42 -6.47 4.06
C ILE A 108 -4.91 -5.02 4.12
N VAL A 109 -4.09 -4.13 4.66
CA VAL A 109 -4.40 -2.71 4.71
C VAL A 109 -4.58 -2.14 3.31
N ALA A 110 -3.66 -2.40 2.38
CA ALA A 110 -3.76 -1.90 1.01
C ALA A 110 -5.06 -2.35 0.32
N GLY A 111 -5.48 -3.58 0.55
CA GLY A 111 -6.76 -4.06 0.05
C GLY A 111 -7.98 -3.37 0.69
N ALA A 112 -7.97 -3.25 2.00
CA ALA A 112 -9.12 -2.77 2.77
C ALA A 112 -9.34 -1.26 2.66
N ILE A 113 -8.29 -0.45 2.85
CA ILE A 113 -8.44 1.02 2.96
C ILE A 113 -8.73 1.72 1.64
N PHE A 114 -8.52 1.07 0.50
CA PHE A 114 -8.83 1.67 -0.80
C PHE A 114 -10.31 1.57 -1.14
N THR A 115 -11.04 0.62 -0.56
CA THR A 115 -12.45 0.37 -0.87
C THR A 115 -13.38 0.62 0.31
N LEU A 116 -13.12 -0.02 1.44
CA LEU A 116 -14.10 -0.11 2.54
C LEU A 116 -14.41 1.24 3.23
N PRO A 117 -13.48 2.19 3.38
CA PRO A 117 -13.83 3.51 3.90
C PRO A 117 -14.78 4.30 3.00
N ALA A 118 -14.90 3.95 1.70
CA ALA A 118 -15.89 4.54 0.80
C ALA A 118 -17.34 4.25 1.24
N LEU A 119 -17.56 3.15 1.98
CA LEU A 119 -18.86 2.86 2.58
C LEU A 119 -19.29 3.96 3.56
N TYR A 120 -18.38 4.41 4.41
CA TYR A 120 -18.64 5.51 5.36
C TYR A 120 -18.85 6.85 4.65
N ILE A 121 -18.10 7.11 3.56
CA ILE A 121 -18.27 8.32 2.74
C ILE A 121 -19.65 8.34 2.09
N LEU A 122 -20.13 7.21 1.57
CA LEU A 122 -21.46 7.09 0.99
C LEU A 122 -22.56 7.12 2.06
N GLN A 123 -22.31 6.61 3.27
CA GLN A 123 -23.24 6.66 4.39
C GLN A 123 -23.61 8.10 4.76
N ASP A 124 -22.68 9.05 4.66
CA ASP A 124 -22.93 10.47 4.92
C ASP A 124 -23.96 11.06 3.94
N LYS A 125 -24.03 10.55 2.71
CA LYS A 125 -24.98 10.97 1.67
C LYS A 125 -26.26 10.13 1.65
N TYR A 126 -26.14 8.85 1.95
CA TYR A 126 -27.20 7.85 1.92
C TYR A 126 -27.35 7.21 3.30
N PRO A 127 -28.14 7.81 4.22
CA PRO A 127 -28.28 7.33 5.60
C PRO A 127 -28.82 5.90 5.74
N GLU A 128 -29.41 5.36 4.70
CA GLU A 128 -29.86 3.97 4.59
C GLU A 128 -28.71 2.96 4.49
N ILE A 129 -27.49 3.41 4.14
CA ILE A 129 -26.29 2.59 4.17
C ILE A 129 -25.86 2.41 5.63
N THR A 130 -25.89 1.19 6.09
CA THR A 130 -25.35 0.80 7.41
C THR A 130 -24.04 0.07 7.22
N VAL A 131 -23.01 0.52 7.89
CA VAL A 131 -21.67 -0.10 7.86
C VAL A 131 -21.36 -0.67 9.23
N ASN A 132 -21.04 -1.94 9.30
CA ASN A 132 -20.65 -2.58 10.53
C ASN A 132 -19.23 -3.18 10.46
N PHE A 133 -18.60 -3.35 11.63
CA PHE A 133 -17.27 -3.93 11.73
C PHE A 133 -17.16 -5.30 11.06
N PHE A 134 -18.21 -6.13 11.17
CA PHE A 134 -18.18 -7.50 10.66
C PHE A 134 -18.07 -7.55 9.14
N GLU A 135 -18.74 -6.65 8.42
CA GLU A 135 -18.65 -6.56 6.95
C GLU A 135 -17.25 -6.17 6.49
N VAL A 136 -16.65 -5.18 7.14
CA VAL A 136 -15.28 -4.72 6.86
C VAL A 136 -14.27 -5.83 7.16
N PHE A 137 -14.39 -6.46 8.32
CA PHE A 137 -13.54 -7.56 8.75
C PHE A 137 -13.64 -8.77 7.81
N MET A 138 -14.85 -9.23 7.50
CA MET A 138 -15.06 -10.41 6.66
C MET A 138 -14.62 -10.16 5.22
N SER A 139 -14.87 -8.98 4.67
CA SER A 139 -14.40 -8.62 3.33
C SER A 139 -12.87 -8.71 3.23
N SER A 140 -12.17 -8.13 4.20
CA SER A 140 -10.70 -8.14 4.25
C SER A 140 -10.15 -9.55 4.51
N LEU A 141 -10.77 -10.31 5.42
CA LEU A 141 -10.33 -11.66 5.76
C LEU A 141 -10.52 -12.64 4.58
N LEU A 142 -11.70 -12.65 3.98
CA LEU A 142 -12.00 -13.55 2.85
C LEU A 142 -11.12 -13.22 1.65
N GLY A 143 -10.94 -11.93 1.34
CA GLY A 143 -10.02 -11.50 0.30
C GLY A 143 -8.60 -12.00 0.56
N GLY A 144 -8.07 -11.80 1.76
CA GLY A 144 -6.73 -12.27 2.14
C GLY A 144 -6.58 -13.79 2.03
N ILE A 145 -7.55 -14.57 2.51
CA ILE A 145 -7.54 -16.04 2.40
C ILE A 145 -7.56 -16.49 0.93
N ILE A 146 -8.45 -15.92 0.12
CA ILE A 146 -8.55 -16.22 -1.31
C ILE A 146 -7.23 -15.89 -2.02
N GLY A 147 -6.64 -14.73 -1.71
CA GLY A 147 -5.36 -14.31 -2.28
C GLY A 147 -4.20 -15.26 -1.98
N ILE A 148 -4.09 -15.74 -0.73
CA ILE A 148 -3.10 -16.76 -0.35
C ILE A 148 -3.32 -18.05 -1.15
N LEU A 149 -4.54 -18.57 -1.14
CA LEU A 149 -4.87 -19.86 -1.76
C LEU A 149 -4.69 -19.83 -3.29
N LEU A 150 -5.06 -18.73 -3.94
CA LEU A 150 -4.89 -18.59 -5.39
C LEU A 150 -3.44 -18.38 -5.80
N LEU A 151 -2.58 -17.86 -4.91
CA LEU A 151 -1.16 -17.63 -5.22
C LEU A 151 -0.30 -18.89 -5.12
N ILE A 152 -0.54 -19.73 -4.11
CA ILE A 152 0.35 -20.88 -3.81
C ILE A 152 0.64 -21.74 -5.05
N PRO A 153 -0.32 -22.09 -5.93
CA PRO A 153 -0.05 -22.86 -7.16
C PRO A 153 0.98 -22.21 -8.10
N PHE A 154 1.09 -20.86 -8.06
CA PHE A 154 2.02 -20.11 -8.91
C PHE A 154 3.39 -19.86 -8.25
N ARG A 155 3.55 -20.22 -6.96
CA ARG A 155 4.81 -20.00 -6.23
C ARG A 155 6.01 -20.56 -6.97
N LYS A 156 5.95 -21.83 -7.36
CA LYS A 156 7.06 -22.51 -8.03
C LYS A 156 7.51 -21.74 -9.27
N TYR A 157 6.55 -21.32 -10.09
CA TYR A 157 6.83 -20.56 -11.31
C TYR A 157 7.55 -19.24 -11.00
N PHE A 158 6.96 -18.36 -10.18
CA PHE A 158 7.52 -17.02 -9.95
C PHE A 158 8.83 -17.06 -9.14
N VAL A 159 8.92 -17.96 -8.18
CA VAL A 159 9.99 -17.95 -7.17
C VAL A 159 11.19 -18.80 -7.60
N SER A 160 10.94 -20.00 -8.15
CA SER A 160 11.95 -21.01 -8.48
C SER A 160 12.25 -21.09 -9.97
N ASP A 161 11.24 -21.29 -10.83
CA ASP A 161 11.46 -21.53 -12.26
C ASP A 161 11.92 -20.27 -12.99
N MET A 162 11.50 -19.08 -12.52
CA MET A 162 11.94 -17.77 -12.99
C MET A 162 13.08 -17.17 -12.15
N HIS A 163 13.91 -18.04 -11.55
CA HIS A 163 15.07 -17.61 -10.77
C HIS A 163 16.01 -16.72 -11.59
N GLY A 164 16.35 -15.55 -11.04
CA GLY A 164 17.23 -14.57 -11.67
C GLY A 164 16.60 -13.74 -12.80
N LYS A 165 15.42 -14.11 -13.32
CA LYS A 165 14.70 -13.33 -14.35
C LYS A 165 13.92 -12.16 -13.78
N TYR A 166 13.41 -12.31 -12.55
CA TYR A 166 12.69 -11.27 -11.83
C TYR A 166 13.56 -10.67 -10.73
N PRO A 167 13.72 -9.34 -10.67
CA PRO A 167 14.60 -8.68 -9.71
C PRO A 167 14.11 -8.74 -8.26
N PHE A 168 12.80 -8.82 -8.01
CA PHE A 168 12.20 -8.80 -6.69
C PHE A 168 12.84 -7.75 -5.75
N PRO A 169 12.77 -6.46 -6.04
CA PRO A 169 13.58 -5.45 -5.36
C PRO A 169 13.32 -5.38 -3.86
N GLU A 170 12.07 -5.49 -3.42
CA GLU A 170 11.72 -5.50 -2.00
C GLU A 170 12.18 -6.77 -1.28
N ALA A 171 11.97 -7.94 -1.91
CA ALA A 171 12.47 -9.20 -1.35
C ALA A 171 13.99 -9.20 -1.22
N THR A 172 14.69 -8.61 -2.19
CA THR A 172 16.15 -8.45 -2.15
C THR A 172 16.58 -7.62 -0.94
N ALA A 173 15.99 -6.45 -0.75
CA ALA A 173 16.31 -5.57 0.38
C ALA A 173 15.99 -6.24 1.74
N THR A 174 14.80 -6.84 1.86
CA THR A 174 14.38 -7.54 3.09
C THR A 174 15.28 -8.73 3.40
N THR A 175 15.68 -9.50 2.39
CA THR A 175 16.59 -10.63 2.55
C THR A 175 17.96 -10.17 3.05
N GLN A 176 18.51 -9.09 2.50
CA GLN A 176 19.78 -8.51 2.95
C GLN A 176 19.72 -8.12 4.42
N VAL A 177 18.62 -7.51 4.87
CA VAL A 177 18.40 -7.18 6.28
C VAL A 177 18.41 -8.44 7.15
N LEU A 178 17.66 -9.47 6.78
CA LEU A 178 17.59 -10.72 7.54
C LEU A 178 18.95 -11.43 7.65
N VAL A 179 19.72 -11.43 6.56
CA VAL A 179 21.10 -11.99 6.53
C VAL A 179 22.06 -11.17 7.39
N SER A 180 21.98 -9.84 7.34
CA SER A 180 22.85 -8.97 8.14
C SER A 180 22.61 -9.14 9.64
N GLY A 181 21.42 -9.60 10.01
CA GLY A 181 21.05 -9.92 11.40
C GLY A 181 21.89 -11.02 12.02
N GLU A 182 22.34 -11.97 11.25
CA GLU A 182 23.27 -13.00 11.71
C GLU A 182 24.63 -12.40 12.14
N LYS A 183 24.95 -11.17 11.67
CA LYS A 183 26.20 -10.45 12.01
C LYS A 183 26.10 -9.55 13.25
N GLY A 184 24.91 -9.40 13.89
CA GLY A 184 24.81 -8.68 15.16
C GLY A 184 23.76 -7.59 15.30
N GLY A 185 22.83 -7.41 14.36
CA GLY A 185 21.61 -6.59 14.56
C GLY A 185 21.82 -5.10 14.83
N SER A 186 22.98 -4.53 14.53
CA SER A 186 23.31 -3.11 14.77
C SER A 186 22.42 -2.14 13.97
N GLN A 187 21.83 -2.61 12.86
CA GLN A 187 20.96 -1.83 11.98
C GLN A 187 19.58 -1.52 12.58
N ALA A 188 19.14 -2.25 13.60
CA ALA A 188 17.86 -1.97 14.27
C ALA A 188 17.88 -0.65 15.06
N LYS A 189 19.04 -0.23 15.59
CA LYS A 189 19.16 0.98 16.39
C LYS A 189 18.77 2.27 15.62
N PRO A 190 19.31 2.55 14.43
CA PRO A 190 18.92 3.73 13.65
C PRO A 190 17.43 3.78 13.34
N LEU A 191 16.82 2.64 13.00
CA LEU A 191 15.38 2.53 12.74
C LEU A 191 14.55 2.90 13.98
N ILE A 192 14.87 2.30 15.15
CA ILE A 192 14.12 2.50 16.39
C ILE A 192 14.24 3.97 16.85
N PHE A 193 15.46 4.54 16.84
CA PHE A 193 15.66 5.94 17.20
C PHE A 193 14.94 6.89 16.25
N ALA A 194 15.02 6.66 14.94
CA ALA A 194 14.27 7.44 13.97
C ALA A 194 12.75 7.29 14.15
N GLY A 195 12.29 6.09 14.50
CA GLY A 195 10.88 5.83 14.81
C GLY A 195 10.41 6.60 16.04
N LEU A 196 11.22 6.67 17.08
CA LEU A 196 10.91 7.47 18.27
C LEU A 196 10.89 8.96 17.98
N ILE A 197 11.87 9.48 17.23
CA ILE A 197 11.95 10.90 16.87
C ILE A 197 10.81 11.28 15.93
N GLY A 198 10.60 10.55 14.82
CA GLY A 198 9.54 10.83 13.87
C GLY A 198 8.15 10.62 14.50
N GLY A 199 8.00 9.58 15.34
CA GLY A 199 6.77 9.33 16.06
C GLY A 199 6.44 10.45 17.05
N LEU A 200 7.41 10.89 17.86
CA LEU A 200 7.19 12.01 18.79
C LEU A 200 6.86 13.31 18.05
N TYR A 201 7.55 13.56 16.93
CA TYR A 201 7.32 14.72 16.09
C TYR A 201 5.88 14.74 15.55
N ASP A 202 5.42 13.67 14.90
CA ASP A 202 4.07 13.56 14.37
C ASP A 202 2.99 13.49 15.47
N PHE A 203 3.32 12.90 16.63
CA PHE A 203 2.42 12.90 17.80
C PHE A 203 2.15 14.31 18.34
N ILE A 204 3.19 15.15 18.42
CA ILE A 204 3.06 16.54 18.86
C ILE A 204 2.14 17.32 17.90
N ILE A 205 2.33 17.14 16.58
CA ILE A 205 1.45 17.74 15.57
C ILE A 205 0.01 17.29 15.78
N ALA A 206 -0.21 15.98 15.78
CA ALA A 206 -1.55 15.41 15.77
C ALA A 206 -2.31 15.58 17.09
N THR A 207 -1.61 15.61 18.24
CA THR A 207 -2.24 15.61 19.57
C THR A 207 -2.32 17.01 20.17
N PHE A 208 -1.25 17.79 20.08
CA PHE A 208 -1.16 19.10 20.71
C PHE A 208 -1.31 20.27 19.74
N GLY A 209 -0.99 20.07 18.44
CA GLY A 209 -1.00 21.14 17.44
C GLY A 209 0.02 22.24 17.74
N TRP A 210 1.16 21.93 18.39
CA TRP A 210 2.17 22.96 18.73
C TRP A 210 2.74 23.65 17.51
N TRP A 211 2.78 22.96 16.37
CA TRP A 211 3.06 23.56 15.07
C TRP A 211 2.11 22.96 14.02
N GLY A 212 1.91 23.71 12.92
CA GLY A 212 0.96 23.36 11.88
C GLY A 212 1.31 22.06 11.15
N GLU A 213 0.32 21.26 10.84
CA GLU A 213 0.49 20.08 10.01
C GLU A 213 0.77 20.40 8.54
N THR A 214 0.30 21.56 8.08
CA THR A 214 0.45 22.03 6.69
C THR A 214 0.99 23.45 6.66
N ILE A 215 1.96 23.69 5.78
CA ILE A 215 2.46 25.01 5.46
C ILE A 215 1.83 25.45 4.14
N SER A 216 1.33 26.69 4.05
CA SER A 216 0.71 27.24 2.85
C SER A 216 1.37 28.56 2.44
N THR A 217 1.41 28.82 1.13
CA THR A 217 1.84 30.13 0.62
C THR A 217 0.94 31.27 1.06
N ARG A 218 -0.26 30.99 1.57
CA ARG A 218 -1.18 32.01 2.11
C ARG A 218 -0.66 32.73 3.35
N ILE A 219 0.32 32.18 4.06
CA ILE A 219 0.96 32.82 5.20
C ILE A 219 1.62 34.17 4.86
N VAL A 220 1.98 34.37 3.57
CA VAL A 220 2.56 35.61 3.05
C VAL A 220 1.49 36.37 2.27
N GLY A 221 1.31 37.68 2.51
CA GLY A 221 0.25 38.47 1.88
C GLY A 221 0.26 38.45 0.33
N ALA A 222 1.43 38.31 -0.29
CA ALA A 222 1.51 38.09 -1.75
C ALA A 222 0.95 36.72 -2.16
N GLY A 223 1.14 35.69 -1.35
CA GLY A 223 0.60 34.35 -1.59
C GLY A 223 -0.90 34.30 -1.40
N GLU A 224 -1.45 35.02 -0.42
CA GLU A 224 -2.89 35.14 -0.23
C GLU A 224 -3.54 35.83 -1.45
N MET A 225 -2.94 36.93 -1.94
CA MET A 225 -3.41 37.61 -3.15
C MET A 225 -3.40 36.70 -4.40
N LEU A 226 -2.37 35.83 -4.54
CA LEU A 226 -2.31 34.86 -5.63
C LEU A 226 -3.38 33.78 -5.47
N ALA A 227 -3.64 33.32 -4.26
CA ALA A 227 -4.69 32.34 -3.97
C ALA A 227 -6.09 32.87 -4.27
N GLU A 228 -6.37 34.12 -3.94
CA GLU A 228 -7.68 34.74 -4.20
C GLU A 228 -7.90 35.08 -5.67
N LYS A 229 -6.92 35.77 -6.29
CA LYS A 229 -7.08 36.30 -7.67
C LYS A 229 -6.76 35.29 -8.76
N ALA A 230 -5.68 34.53 -8.60
CA ALA A 230 -5.20 33.58 -9.60
C ALA A 230 -5.51 32.11 -9.26
N LYS A 231 -6.08 31.83 -8.08
CA LYS A 231 -6.33 30.47 -7.57
C LYS A 231 -5.06 29.60 -7.49
N ILE A 232 -3.90 30.23 -7.34
CA ILE A 232 -2.59 29.56 -7.20
C ILE A 232 -2.25 29.42 -5.72
N VAL A 233 -2.15 28.21 -5.24
CA VAL A 233 -1.80 27.88 -3.85
C VAL A 233 -0.76 26.75 -3.87
N LEU A 234 0.35 26.93 -3.12
CA LEU A 234 1.27 25.86 -2.80
C LEU A 234 1.11 25.48 -1.33
N LYS A 235 1.09 24.18 -1.08
CA LYS A 235 0.96 23.60 0.27
C LYS A 235 1.96 22.46 0.46
N VAL A 236 2.44 22.30 1.68
CA VAL A 236 3.37 21.23 2.08
C VAL A 236 2.93 20.66 3.42
N ASN A 237 2.69 19.36 3.50
CA ASN A 237 2.50 18.67 4.76
C ASN A 237 3.83 18.49 5.47
N THR A 238 3.89 18.76 6.75
CA THR A 238 5.11 18.76 7.56
C THR A 238 5.38 17.44 8.27
N GLY A 239 4.56 16.42 8.07
CA GLY A 239 4.66 15.14 8.75
C GLY A 239 5.97 14.40 8.44
N ALA A 240 6.61 13.88 9.48
CA ALA A 240 7.82 13.08 9.35
C ALA A 240 7.60 11.79 8.55
N ALA A 241 6.45 11.14 8.74
CA ALA A 241 6.09 9.94 8.01
C ALA A 241 5.99 10.19 6.50
N VAL A 242 5.41 11.31 6.07
CA VAL A 242 5.28 11.66 4.64
C VAL A 242 6.62 12.02 4.03
N LEU A 243 7.48 12.73 4.76
CA LEU A 243 8.87 13.02 4.36
C LEU A 243 9.67 11.72 4.15
N GLY A 244 9.55 10.78 5.10
CA GLY A 244 10.18 9.46 5.01
C GLY A 244 9.69 8.66 3.81
N LEU A 245 8.39 8.69 3.52
CA LEU A 245 7.82 8.03 2.35
C LEU A 245 8.43 8.58 1.05
N GLY A 246 8.60 9.90 0.94
CA GLY A 246 9.26 10.54 -0.19
C GLY A 246 10.70 10.07 -0.39
N TYR A 247 11.44 9.90 0.71
CA TYR A 247 12.81 9.37 0.65
C TYR A 247 12.88 7.96 0.06
N ILE A 248 11.96 7.09 0.45
CA ILE A 248 11.88 5.69 -0.03
C ILE A 248 11.44 5.62 -1.48
N ILE A 249 10.42 6.38 -1.87
CA ILE A 249 9.92 6.45 -3.26
C ILE A 249 11.01 6.93 -4.22
N GLY A 250 11.87 7.83 -3.76
CA GLY A 250 12.97 8.39 -4.52
C GLY A 250 12.55 9.49 -5.49
N LEU A 251 13.55 10.25 -6.01
CA LEU A 251 13.33 11.48 -6.77
C LEU A 251 12.52 11.26 -8.05
N LYS A 252 12.79 10.19 -8.80
CA LYS A 252 12.17 9.97 -10.12
C LYS A 252 10.64 9.85 -10.03
N TYR A 253 10.14 9.00 -9.15
CA TYR A 253 8.71 8.81 -8.98
C TYR A 253 8.04 9.99 -8.27
N SER A 254 8.71 10.57 -7.28
CA SER A 254 8.22 11.78 -6.61
C SER A 254 8.06 12.96 -7.57
N LEU A 255 8.99 13.14 -8.52
CA LEU A 255 8.86 14.16 -9.59
C LEU A 255 7.65 13.89 -10.49
N ILE A 256 7.39 12.64 -10.87
CA ILE A 256 6.25 12.30 -11.72
C ILE A 256 4.94 12.56 -10.99
N ILE A 257 4.82 12.15 -9.72
CA ILE A 257 3.64 12.42 -8.88
C ILE A 257 3.43 13.94 -8.73
N CYS A 258 4.48 14.67 -8.35
CA CYS A 258 4.40 16.12 -8.21
C CYS A 258 4.11 16.85 -9.52
N ALA A 259 4.60 16.36 -10.66
CA ALA A 259 4.27 16.94 -11.97
C ALA A 259 2.75 16.86 -12.24
N GLY A 260 2.10 15.74 -11.88
CA GLY A 260 0.64 15.64 -11.92
C GLY A 260 -0.06 16.65 -11.02
N SER A 261 0.42 16.82 -9.78
CA SER A 261 -0.12 17.83 -8.86
C SER A 261 0.08 19.26 -9.37
N PHE A 262 1.28 19.59 -9.85
CA PHE A 262 1.57 20.91 -10.37
C PHE A 262 0.76 21.24 -11.62
N LEU A 263 0.52 20.27 -12.51
CA LEU A 263 -0.38 20.44 -13.64
C LEU A 263 -1.78 20.84 -13.17
N VAL A 264 -2.32 20.20 -12.14
CA VAL A 264 -3.64 20.51 -11.60
C VAL A 264 -3.64 21.87 -10.90
N TRP A 265 -2.75 22.07 -9.93
CA TRP A 265 -2.82 23.23 -9.02
C TRP A 265 -2.25 24.52 -9.61
N LEU A 266 -1.32 24.45 -10.57
CA LEU A 266 -0.69 25.62 -11.16
C LEU A 266 -1.18 25.92 -12.59
N VAL A 267 -1.85 24.95 -13.25
CA VAL A 267 -2.30 25.12 -14.64
C VAL A 267 -3.81 24.94 -14.76
N ILE A 268 -4.35 23.78 -14.41
CA ILE A 268 -5.77 23.45 -14.65
C ILE A 268 -6.68 24.34 -13.80
N ILE A 269 -6.47 24.43 -12.48
CA ILE A 269 -7.30 25.21 -11.57
C ILE A 269 -7.29 26.70 -11.93
N PRO A 270 -6.12 27.36 -12.10
CA PRO A 270 -6.06 28.74 -12.56
C PRO A 270 -6.72 28.97 -13.93
N ALA A 271 -6.49 28.08 -14.89
CA ALA A 271 -7.09 28.17 -16.22
C ALA A 271 -8.60 28.04 -16.17
N MET A 272 -9.14 27.08 -15.42
CA MET A 272 -10.60 26.93 -15.24
C MET A 272 -11.21 28.19 -14.62
N SER A 273 -10.58 28.75 -13.59
CA SER A 273 -11.07 29.97 -12.97
C SER A 273 -11.01 31.18 -13.91
N ALA A 274 -9.98 31.28 -14.75
CA ALA A 274 -9.83 32.40 -15.69
C ALA A 274 -10.81 32.32 -16.88
N ILE A 275 -11.01 31.11 -17.42
CA ILE A 275 -11.82 30.88 -18.63
C ILE A 275 -13.32 30.85 -18.30
N PHE A 276 -13.69 30.14 -17.22
CA PHE A 276 -15.10 29.87 -16.87
C PHE A 276 -15.54 30.63 -15.61
N SER A 277 -14.96 31.79 -15.31
CA SER A 277 -15.19 32.54 -14.07
C SER A 277 -16.68 32.82 -13.79
N ALA A 278 -17.44 33.14 -14.81
CA ALA A 278 -18.87 33.46 -14.69
C ALA A 278 -19.80 32.25 -14.88
N ASP A 279 -19.25 31.08 -15.26
CA ASP A 279 -20.04 29.92 -15.64
C ASP A 279 -20.26 28.98 -14.45
N VAL A 280 -21.40 28.30 -14.45
CA VAL A 280 -21.70 27.16 -13.59
C VAL A 280 -21.52 25.88 -14.42
N LEU A 281 -20.45 25.14 -14.14
CA LEU A 281 -20.14 23.91 -14.87
C LEU A 281 -20.68 22.70 -14.09
N THR A 282 -21.77 22.12 -14.55
CA THR A 282 -22.41 20.99 -13.85
C THR A 282 -21.77 19.63 -14.17
N PHE A 283 -21.28 19.44 -15.40
CA PHE A 283 -20.77 18.15 -15.90
C PHE A 283 -21.66 16.95 -15.55
N GLY A 284 -22.97 17.15 -15.54
CA GLY A 284 -23.94 16.12 -15.18
C GLY A 284 -24.31 16.05 -13.69
N ASN A 285 -23.76 16.93 -12.86
CA ASN A 285 -24.15 17.09 -11.46
C ASN A 285 -24.91 18.39 -11.25
N ASP A 286 -26.22 18.32 -11.26
CA ASP A 286 -27.13 19.50 -11.14
C ASP A 286 -27.11 20.12 -9.72
N ALA A 287 -26.45 19.49 -8.74
CA ALA A 287 -26.28 20.07 -7.41
C ALA A 287 -25.23 21.20 -7.39
N ILE A 288 -24.43 21.36 -8.44
CA ILE A 288 -23.44 22.43 -8.55
C ILE A 288 -24.17 23.71 -8.99
N THR A 289 -24.23 24.70 -8.11
CA THR A 289 -24.91 25.99 -8.35
C THR A 289 -23.96 27.20 -8.30
N ALA A 290 -22.75 27.01 -7.78
CA ALA A 290 -21.74 28.07 -7.67
C ALA A 290 -20.97 28.26 -8.98
N THR A 291 -20.66 29.52 -9.33
CA THR A 291 -19.79 29.82 -10.46
C THR A 291 -18.37 29.45 -10.16
N VAL A 292 -17.60 29.02 -11.16
CA VAL A 292 -16.20 28.60 -11.00
C VAL A 292 -15.35 29.71 -10.37
N GLY A 293 -15.56 30.97 -10.74
CA GLY A 293 -14.82 32.12 -10.19
C GLY A 293 -15.08 32.37 -8.70
N SER A 294 -16.28 32.02 -8.19
CA SER A 294 -16.61 32.17 -6.77
C SER A 294 -16.03 31.09 -5.89
N MET A 295 -15.55 29.97 -6.47
CA MET A 295 -14.97 28.86 -5.75
C MET A 295 -13.53 29.14 -5.32
N SER A 296 -13.11 28.58 -4.19
CA SER A 296 -11.69 28.52 -3.82
C SER A 296 -10.93 27.53 -4.72
N ALA A 297 -9.59 27.59 -4.70
CA ALA A 297 -8.77 26.63 -5.42
C ALA A 297 -9.06 25.18 -4.99
N GLU A 298 -9.27 24.97 -3.69
CA GLU A 298 -9.62 23.69 -3.09
C GLU A 298 -10.99 23.18 -3.55
N GLN A 299 -11.97 24.08 -3.67
CA GLN A 299 -13.30 23.74 -4.17
C GLN A 299 -13.26 23.37 -5.65
N ILE A 300 -12.51 24.12 -6.49
CA ILE A 300 -12.31 23.76 -7.91
C ILE A 300 -11.60 22.40 -8.02
N PHE A 301 -10.62 22.15 -7.16
CA PHE A 301 -9.94 20.85 -7.11
C PHE A 301 -10.92 19.72 -6.83
N THR A 302 -11.69 19.81 -5.76
CA THR A 302 -12.60 18.74 -5.34
C THR A 302 -13.78 18.54 -6.27
N THR A 303 -14.28 19.61 -6.87
CA THR A 303 -15.47 19.59 -7.75
C THR A 303 -15.12 19.13 -9.16
N TYR A 304 -13.96 19.52 -9.70
CA TYR A 304 -13.64 19.30 -11.10
C TYR A 304 -12.30 18.60 -11.31
N ALA A 305 -11.20 19.21 -10.89
CA ALA A 305 -9.87 18.82 -11.35
C ALA A 305 -9.46 17.41 -10.92
N ARG A 306 -9.82 16.96 -9.73
CA ARG A 306 -9.49 15.60 -9.26
C ARG A 306 -10.18 14.51 -10.09
N HIS A 307 -11.32 14.79 -10.73
CA HIS A 307 -12.01 13.83 -11.59
C HIS A 307 -11.22 13.49 -12.84
N ILE A 308 -10.40 14.42 -13.33
CA ILE A 308 -9.43 14.15 -14.40
C ILE A 308 -8.42 13.12 -13.93
N GLY A 309 -7.90 13.25 -12.68
CA GLY A 309 -7.05 12.25 -12.06
C GLY A 309 -7.68 10.86 -11.96
N ILE A 310 -8.98 10.78 -11.59
CA ILE A 310 -9.74 9.51 -11.52
C ILE A 310 -9.76 8.82 -12.91
N GLY A 311 -10.11 9.56 -13.97
CA GLY A 311 -10.10 9.02 -15.33
C GLY A 311 -8.72 8.50 -15.76
N GLY A 312 -7.67 9.23 -15.37
CA GLY A 312 -6.28 8.84 -15.60
C GLY A 312 -5.89 7.55 -14.86
N ILE A 313 -6.26 7.43 -13.58
CA ILE A 313 -6.00 6.22 -12.75
C ILE A 313 -6.72 4.99 -13.34
N ALA A 314 -8.00 5.13 -13.70
CA ALA A 314 -8.77 4.04 -14.28
C ALA A 314 -8.14 3.54 -15.59
N THR A 315 -7.81 4.46 -16.49
CA THR A 315 -7.19 4.14 -17.78
C THR A 315 -5.80 3.54 -17.62
N ALA A 316 -4.98 4.06 -16.70
CA ALA A 316 -3.67 3.48 -16.38
C ALA A 316 -3.80 2.05 -15.84
N GLY A 317 -4.83 1.76 -15.05
CA GLY A 317 -5.16 0.41 -14.59
C GLY A 317 -5.47 -0.54 -15.77
N VAL A 318 -6.31 -0.11 -16.72
CA VAL A 318 -6.62 -0.88 -17.93
C VAL A 318 -5.37 -1.14 -18.75
N ILE A 319 -4.54 -0.12 -18.98
CA ILE A 319 -3.26 -0.25 -19.71
C ILE A 319 -2.35 -1.26 -19.02
N GLY A 320 -2.28 -1.24 -17.68
CA GLY A 320 -1.51 -2.19 -16.89
C GLY A 320 -1.95 -3.65 -17.13
N ILE A 321 -3.26 -3.90 -17.19
CA ILE A 321 -3.82 -5.23 -17.49
C ILE A 321 -3.49 -5.65 -18.93
N ILE A 322 -3.66 -4.77 -19.90
CA ILE A 322 -3.35 -5.05 -21.30
C ILE A 322 -1.86 -5.42 -21.44
N ASN A 323 -0.97 -4.66 -20.84
CA ASN A 323 0.47 -4.92 -20.85
C ASN A 323 0.85 -6.25 -20.19
N SER A 324 0.07 -6.69 -19.21
CA SER A 324 0.27 -7.95 -18.48
C SER A 324 -0.44 -9.15 -19.13
N TRP A 325 -1.17 -8.96 -20.23
CA TRP A 325 -1.99 -10.00 -20.86
C TRP A 325 -1.23 -11.27 -21.23
N GLY A 326 0.00 -11.13 -21.73
CA GLY A 326 0.87 -12.27 -22.03
C GLY A 326 1.19 -13.14 -20.81
N ILE A 327 1.34 -12.52 -19.66
CA ILE A 327 1.62 -13.16 -18.37
C ILE A 327 0.39 -13.86 -17.85
N ILE A 328 -0.77 -13.20 -17.91
CA ILE A 328 -2.06 -13.79 -17.55
C ILE A 328 -2.31 -15.06 -18.35
N LYS A 329 -2.10 -15.01 -19.67
CA LYS A 329 -2.26 -16.17 -20.55
C LYS A 329 -1.28 -17.30 -20.19
N GLY A 330 -0.03 -16.98 -19.87
CA GLY A 330 0.96 -17.95 -19.41
C GLY A 330 0.57 -18.59 -18.07
N ALA A 331 0.13 -17.80 -17.12
CA ALA A 331 -0.29 -18.27 -15.79
C ALA A 331 -1.55 -19.16 -15.85
N VAL A 332 -2.53 -18.78 -16.67
CA VAL A 332 -3.73 -19.63 -16.90
C VAL A 332 -3.34 -20.97 -17.55
N GLY A 333 -2.39 -20.94 -18.49
CA GLY A 333 -1.86 -22.16 -19.12
C GLY A 333 -1.18 -23.11 -18.11
N LEU A 334 -0.42 -22.56 -17.18
CA LEU A 334 0.24 -23.32 -16.10
C LEU A 334 -0.78 -23.93 -15.14
N ALA A 335 -1.75 -23.14 -14.64
CA ALA A 335 -2.80 -23.64 -13.78
C ALA A 335 -3.63 -24.75 -14.46
N ALA A 336 -3.95 -24.61 -15.74
CA ALA A 336 -4.66 -25.62 -16.49
C ALA A 336 -3.84 -26.93 -16.67
N ASN A 337 -2.52 -26.83 -16.79
CA ASN A 337 -1.64 -28.00 -16.89
C ASN A 337 -1.46 -28.73 -15.55
N GLU A 338 -1.37 -28.00 -14.44
CA GLU A 338 -1.32 -28.59 -13.09
C GLU A 338 -2.66 -29.27 -12.72
N LEU A 339 -3.80 -28.64 -13.03
CA LEU A 339 -5.12 -29.24 -12.81
C LEU A 339 -5.36 -30.49 -13.66
N LYS A 340 -4.71 -30.61 -14.84
CA LYS A 340 -4.80 -31.80 -15.69
C LYS A 340 -3.88 -32.95 -15.26
N GLY A 341 -3.23 -32.86 -14.11
CA GLY A 341 -2.43 -33.94 -13.54
C GLY A 341 -1.14 -34.26 -14.32
N LYS A 342 -0.65 -33.33 -15.15
CA LYS A 342 0.66 -33.45 -15.84
C LYS A 342 1.82 -32.95 -14.99
N GLY A 343 1.56 -32.49 -13.76
CA GLY A 343 2.59 -32.27 -12.75
C GLY A 343 2.99 -33.61 -12.17
N ASP A 344 4.26 -33.96 -12.32
CA ASP A 344 4.82 -35.25 -11.88
C ASP A 344 4.38 -35.61 -10.46
N ALA A 345 3.74 -36.78 -10.33
CA ALA A 345 3.44 -37.43 -9.07
C ALA A 345 4.75 -37.88 -8.39
N VAL A 346 5.48 -36.96 -7.78
CA VAL A 346 6.62 -37.25 -6.92
C VAL A 346 6.36 -36.64 -5.52
N GLU A 347 5.34 -37.17 -4.85
CA GLU A 347 5.03 -36.81 -3.46
C GLU A 347 6.03 -37.41 -2.43
N SER A 348 6.97 -38.25 -2.83
CA SER A 348 7.75 -39.02 -1.85
C SER A 348 9.15 -38.51 -1.52
N ASN A 349 9.67 -37.47 -2.21
CA ASN A 349 11.02 -36.94 -1.96
C ASN A 349 11.17 -35.43 -2.13
N THR A 350 10.13 -34.64 -1.84
CA THR A 350 10.28 -33.17 -1.90
C THR A 350 11.16 -32.67 -0.76
N ILE A 351 12.25 -32.03 -1.14
CA ILE A 351 13.18 -31.35 -0.22
C ILE A 351 12.39 -30.31 0.60
N ARG A 352 12.68 -30.16 1.89
CA ARG A 352 12.02 -29.23 2.82
C ARG A 352 11.74 -27.84 2.22
N THR A 353 12.70 -27.28 1.49
CA THR A 353 12.65 -25.95 0.88
C THR A 353 11.78 -25.83 -0.37
N GLN A 354 11.19 -26.94 -0.83
CA GLN A 354 10.28 -27.00 -1.97
C GLN A 354 8.90 -27.55 -1.57
N LYS A 355 8.68 -27.81 -0.28
CA LYS A 355 7.43 -28.38 0.22
C LYS A 355 6.41 -27.28 0.47
N ASP A 356 5.41 -27.19 -0.44
CA ASP A 356 4.23 -26.35 -0.30
C ASP A 356 3.11 -27.08 0.46
N LEU A 357 2.03 -26.38 0.78
CA LEU A 357 0.77 -27.01 1.18
C LEU A 357 0.29 -27.94 0.07
N SER A 358 -0.27 -29.10 0.45
CA SER A 358 -0.75 -30.07 -0.55
C SER A 358 -1.86 -29.47 -1.41
N MET A 359 -1.87 -29.81 -2.70
CA MET A 359 -2.91 -29.32 -3.65
C MET A 359 -4.32 -29.72 -3.19
N LYS A 360 -4.48 -30.83 -2.45
CA LYS A 360 -5.76 -31.20 -1.84
C LYS A 360 -6.21 -30.17 -0.81
N VAL A 361 -5.32 -29.73 0.08
CA VAL A 361 -5.64 -28.71 1.10
C VAL A 361 -5.96 -27.39 0.43
N ILE A 362 -5.20 -26.99 -0.60
CA ILE A 362 -5.43 -25.75 -1.35
C ILE A 362 -6.80 -25.79 -2.05
N THR A 363 -7.11 -26.88 -2.76
CA THR A 363 -8.40 -27.03 -3.47
C THR A 363 -9.59 -27.01 -2.50
N ILE A 364 -9.50 -27.75 -1.40
CA ILE A 364 -10.53 -27.72 -0.35
C ILE A 364 -10.65 -26.32 0.24
N GLY A 365 -9.52 -25.68 0.55
CA GLY A 365 -9.48 -24.30 1.05
C GLY A 365 -10.15 -23.30 0.11
N ILE A 366 -9.89 -23.38 -1.20
CA ILE A 366 -10.56 -22.54 -2.22
C ILE A 366 -12.07 -22.79 -2.21
N ILE A 367 -12.50 -24.03 -2.25
CA ILE A 367 -13.94 -24.38 -2.25
C ILE A 367 -14.61 -23.85 -0.97
N VAL A 368 -14.03 -24.10 0.19
CA VAL A 368 -14.56 -23.62 1.48
C VAL A 368 -14.61 -22.09 1.52
N SER A 369 -13.53 -21.40 1.10
CA SER A 369 -13.51 -19.94 1.10
C SER A 369 -14.54 -19.34 0.15
N LEU A 370 -14.78 -19.95 -1.02
CA LEU A 370 -15.82 -19.52 -1.95
C LEU A 370 -17.23 -19.77 -1.37
N ILE A 371 -17.46 -20.88 -0.70
CA ILE A 371 -18.74 -21.16 -0.02
C ILE A 371 -18.97 -20.12 1.09
N VAL A 372 -17.97 -19.85 1.92
CA VAL A 372 -18.09 -18.86 3.00
C VAL A 372 -18.32 -17.47 2.42
N THR A 373 -17.65 -17.11 1.34
CA THR A 373 -17.86 -15.82 0.63
C THR A 373 -19.29 -15.73 0.08
N PHE A 374 -19.82 -16.82 -0.49
CA PHE A 374 -21.20 -16.88 -0.96
C PHE A 374 -22.21 -16.68 0.18
N LEU A 375 -22.00 -17.36 1.31
CA LEU A 375 -22.85 -17.23 2.49
C LEU A 375 -22.75 -15.82 3.10
N PHE A 376 -21.55 -15.25 3.13
CA PHE A 376 -21.34 -13.87 3.55
C PHE A 376 -22.09 -12.88 2.64
N PHE A 377 -22.03 -13.04 1.32
CA PHE A 377 -22.80 -12.21 0.41
C PHE A 377 -24.31 -12.42 0.57
N GLN A 378 -24.77 -13.66 0.72
CA GLN A 378 -26.19 -13.95 0.86
C GLN A 378 -26.79 -13.39 2.14
N PHE A 379 -26.12 -13.57 3.29
CA PHE A 379 -26.70 -13.25 4.60
C PHE A 379 -26.19 -11.93 5.17
N GLY A 380 -25.05 -11.43 4.71
CA GLY A 380 -24.43 -10.21 5.23
C GLY A 380 -24.62 -8.98 4.33
N VAL A 381 -24.76 -9.14 3.01
CA VAL A 381 -24.66 -7.99 2.09
C VAL A 381 -25.84 -7.89 1.13
N LEU A 382 -26.12 -8.94 0.35
CA LEU A 382 -27.01 -8.89 -0.80
C LEU A 382 -28.44 -9.38 -0.50
N HIS A 383 -28.61 -10.31 0.43
CA HIS A 383 -29.87 -10.94 0.84
C HIS A 383 -30.69 -11.52 -0.34
N ASN A 384 -30.01 -11.85 -1.45
CA ASN A 384 -30.59 -12.40 -2.67
C ASN A 384 -29.64 -13.43 -3.28
N TRP A 385 -30.11 -14.67 -3.44
CA TRP A 385 -29.30 -15.80 -3.92
C TRP A 385 -28.71 -15.58 -5.32
N PHE A 386 -29.47 -14.96 -6.21
CA PHE A 386 -29.03 -14.68 -7.57
C PHE A 386 -27.90 -13.64 -7.57
N HIS A 387 -28.07 -12.53 -6.86
CA HIS A 387 -27.05 -11.49 -6.75
C HIS A 387 -25.81 -11.98 -6.01
N ALA A 388 -25.98 -12.82 -4.97
CA ALA A 388 -24.88 -13.45 -4.26
C ALA A 388 -24.05 -14.37 -5.16
N ALA A 389 -24.72 -15.13 -6.04
CA ALA A 389 -24.03 -15.99 -7.01
C ALA A 389 -23.24 -15.17 -8.04
N ILE A 390 -23.78 -14.05 -8.52
CA ILE A 390 -23.08 -13.14 -9.42
C ILE A 390 -21.90 -12.48 -8.71
N GLY A 391 -22.07 -12.03 -7.47
CA GLY A 391 -20.98 -11.47 -6.66
C GLY A 391 -19.85 -12.47 -6.46
N LEU A 392 -20.18 -13.73 -6.16
CA LEU A 392 -19.21 -14.82 -6.05
C LEU A 392 -18.46 -15.07 -7.37
N LEU A 393 -19.19 -15.10 -8.49
CA LEU A 393 -18.59 -15.28 -9.81
C LEU A 393 -17.61 -14.13 -10.13
N LEU A 394 -18.00 -12.89 -9.84
CA LEU A 394 -17.14 -11.73 -10.01
C LEU A 394 -15.87 -11.85 -9.17
N VAL A 395 -16.00 -12.17 -7.87
CA VAL A 395 -14.85 -12.38 -6.99
C VAL A 395 -13.95 -13.49 -7.53
N GLY A 396 -14.50 -14.65 -7.86
CA GLY A 396 -13.72 -15.81 -8.32
C GLY A 396 -12.93 -15.52 -9.60
N VAL A 397 -13.57 -14.93 -10.60
CA VAL A 397 -12.95 -14.65 -11.90
C VAL A 397 -11.94 -13.51 -11.78
N ILE A 398 -12.33 -12.38 -11.19
CA ILE A 398 -11.47 -11.21 -11.14
C ILE A 398 -10.30 -11.43 -10.19
N ALA A 399 -10.51 -12.03 -9.01
CA ALA A 399 -9.42 -12.35 -8.10
C ALA A 399 -8.41 -13.31 -8.73
N PHE A 400 -8.86 -14.34 -9.42
CA PHE A 400 -7.96 -15.28 -10.11
C PHE A 400 -7.08 -14.58 -11.17
N LEU A 401 -7.68 -13.74 -12.00
CA LEU A 401 -6.94 -13.01 -13.04
C LEU A 401 -5.96 -12.00 -12.42
N PHE A 402 -6.41 -11.24 -11.43
CA PHE A 402 -5.63 -10.14 -10.88
C PHE A 402 -4.55 -10.58 -9.90
N THR A 403 -4.69 -11.70 -9.21
CA THR A 403 -3.64 -12.23 -8.33
C THR A 403 -2.37 -12.53 -9.11
N THR A 404 -2.47 -13.08 -10.30
CA THR A 404 -1.30 -13.38 -11.14
C THR A 404 -0.66 -12.10 -11.68
N VAL A 405 -1.46 -11.10 -12.05
CA VAL A 405 -0.95 -9.79 -12.49
C VAL A 405 -0.23 -9.06 -11.36
N ALA A 406 -0.80 -9.07 -10.16
CA ALA A 406 -0.20 -8.44 -8.99
C ALA A 406 1.13 -9.10 -8.60
N ALA A 407 1.17 -10.43 -8.58
CA ALA A 407 2.39 -11.19 -8.30
C ALA A 407 3.52 -10.87 -9.30
N ASN A 408 3.17 -10.77 -10.59
CA ASN A 408 4.14 -10.41 -11.62
C ASN A 408 4.61 -8.96 -11.52
N ALA A 409 3.70 -8.02 -11.27
CA ALA A 409 4.04 -6.60 -11.14
C ALA A 409 5.04 -6.38 -9.99
N ILE A 410 4.78 -6.99 -8.84
CA ILE A 410 5.68 -6.91 -7.68
C ILE A 410 7.03 -7.59 -7.95
N ALA A 411 7.04 -8.73 -8.62
CA ALA A 411 8.26 -9.43 -8.96
C ALA A 411 9.20 -8.60 -9.86
N ILE A 412 8.63 -7.77 -10.75
CA ILE A 412 9.40 -6.94 -11.69
C ILE A 412 9.70 -5.56 -11.12
N VAL A 413 8.70 -4.88 -10.59
CA VAL A 413 8.78 -3.44 -10.25
C VAL A 413 8.94 -3.22 -8.74
N GLY A 414 8.53 -4.18 -7.90
CA GLY A 414 8.53 -4.06 -6.45
C GLY A 414 7.38 -3.22 -5.89
N THR A 415 6.39 -2.85 -6.72
CA THR A 415 5.21 -2.10 -6.29
C THR A 415 3.94 -2.85 -6.65
N ASN A 416 2.99 -2.84 -5.73
CA ASN A 416 1.70 -3.49 -5.94
C ASN A 416 0.72 -2.54 -6.66
N PRO A 417 0.19 -2.86 -7.85
CA PRO A 417 -0.70 -1.99 -8.61
C PRO A 417 -2.14 -1.96 -8.08
N VAL A 418 -2.32 -2.01 -6.76
CA VAL A 418 -3.62 -2.20 -6.09
C VAL A 418 -4.62 -1.13 -6.48
N SER A 419 -4.26 0.16 -6.44
CA SER A 419 -5.22 1.26 -6.64
C SER A 419 -5.89 1.25 -8.02
N GLY A 420 -5.12 1.07 -9.09
CA GLY A 420 -5.65 1.02 -10.46
C GLY A 420 -6.51 -0.22 -10.72
N MET A 421 -6.05 -1.38 -10.25
CA MET A 421 -6.79 -2.64 -10.41
C MET A 421 -8.07 -2.66 -9.57
N THR A 422 -8.06 -2.04 -8.40
CA THR A 422 -9.25 -1.88 -7.56
C THR A 422 -10.30 -1.02 -8.25
N LEU A 423 -9.92 0.14 -8.78
CA LEU A 423 -10.86 1.02 -9.49
C LEU A 423 -11.47 0.30 -10.70
N MET A 424 -10.67 -0.42 -11.45
CA MET A 424 -11.14 -1.25 -12.56
C MET A 424 -12.13 -2.34 -12.11
N THR A 425 -11.84 -3.02 -10.99
CA THR A 425 -12.74 -4.01 -10.40
C THR A 425 -14.08 -3.39 -10.03
N LEU A 426 -14.06 -2.21 -9.40
CA LEU A 426 -15.26 -1.51 -8.97
C LEU A 426 -16.11 -1.06 -10.15
N ILE A 427 -15.50 -0.52 -11.19
CA ILE A 427 -16.20 -0.13 -12.42
C ILE A 427 -16.87 -1.36 -13.05
N LEU A 428 -16.12 -2.44 -13.24
CA LEU A 428 -16.63 -3.66 -13.85
C LEU A 428 -17.75 -4.30 -13.01
N ALA A 429 -17.55 -4.41 -11.70
CA ALA A 429 -18.56 -4.95 -10.79
C ALA A 429 -19.82 -4.09 -10.80
N SER A 430 -19.68 -2.75 -10.77
CA SER A 430 -20.82 -1.82 -10.81
C SER A 430 -21.64 -1.97 -12.09
N ILE A 431 -20.98 -2.02 -13.25
CA ILE A 431 -21.66 -2.21 -14.54
C ILE A 431 -22.45 -3.52 -14.56
N ILE A 432 -21.83 -4.61 -14.10
CA ILE A 432 -22.48 -5.93 -14.09
C ILE A 432 -23.64 -5.97 -13.10
N LEU A 433 -23.46 -5.44 -11.89
CA LEU A 433 -24.51 -5.40 -10.86
C LEU A 433 -25.71 -4.54 -11.33
N VAL A 434 -25.46 -3.39 -11.97
CA VAL A 434 -26.51 -2.57 -12.56
C VAL A 434 -27.26 -3.31 -13.67
N ALA A 435 -26.54 -4.05 -14.53
CA ALA A 435 -27.14 -4.82 -15.61
C ALA A 435 -28.07 -5.96 -15.10
N VAL A 436 -27.79 -6.51 -13.91
CA VAL A 436 -28.64 -7.51 -13.27
C VAL A 436 -29.69 -6.91 -12.32
N GLY A 437 -29.88 -5.59 -12.36
CA GLY A 437 -30.94 -4.89 -11.64
C GLY A 437 -30.59 -4.41 -10.23
N LEU A 438 -29.34 -4.56 -9.77
CA LEU A 438 -28.91 -4.10 -8.46
C LEU A 438 -28.35 -2.68 -8.56
N LYS A 439 -29.15 -1.69 -8.14
CA LYS A 439 -28.86 -0.24 -8.24
C LYS A 439 -29.04 0.44 -6.88
N GLY A 440 -28.64 1.71 -6.82
CA GLY A 440 -28.79 2.54 -5.64
C GLY A 440 -27.89 2.15 -4.47
N PRO A 441 -28.23 2.53 -3.23
CA PRO A 441 -27.41 2.28 -2.05
C PRO A 441 -27.02 0.83 -1.82
N ALA A 442 -27.96 -0.10 -2.00
CA ALA A 442 -27.67 -1.53 -1.89
C ALA A 442 -26.66 -2.02 -2.94
N GLY A 443 -26.75 -1.50 -4.18
CA GLY A 443 -25.77 -1.76 -5.22
C GLY A 443 -24.39 -1.19 -4.89
N MET A 444 -24.33 0.03 -4.35
CA MET A 444 -23.07 0.69 -3.93
C MET A 444 -22.35 -0.12 -2.86
N VAL A 445 -23.05 -0.52 -1.80
CA VAL A 445 -22.51 -1.38 -0.73
C VAL A 445 -21.99 -2.69 -1.31
N SER A 446 -22.77 -3.33 -2.16
CA SER A 446 -22.39 -4.60 -2.77
C SER A 446 -21.15 -4.50 -3.64
N ALA A 447 -21.06 -3.48 -4.49
CA ALA A 447 -19.89 -3.24 -5.33
C ALA A 447 -18.63 -2.98 -4.49
N LEU A 448 -18.74 -2.17 -3.42
CA LEU A 448 -17.61 -1.88 -2.53
C LEU A 448 -17.14 -3.10 -1.76
N ILE A 449 -18.05 -3.93 -1.26
CA ILE A 449 -17.68 -5.16 -0.54
C ILE A 449 -17.06 -6.19 -1.48
N ILE A 450 -17.63 -6.40 -2.66
CA ILE A 450 -17.04 -7.26 -3.71
C ILE A 450 -15.65 -6.73 -4.09
N GLY A 451 -15.55 -5.42 -4.35
CA GLY A 451 -14.28 -4.77 -4.64
C GLY A 451 -13.26 -4.91 -3.50
N GLY A 452 -13.70 -4.82 -2.25
CA GLY A 452 -12.86 -5.01 -1.06
C GLY A 452 -12.29 -6.42 -0.97
N VAL A 453 -13.11 -7.45 -1.23
CA VAL A 453 -12.65 -8.85 -1.26
C VAL A 453 -11.61 -9.05 -2.38
N VAL A 454 -11.91 -8.61 -3.60
CA VAL A 454 -10.99 -8.75 -4.75
C VAL A 454 -9.70 -7.95 -4.53
N CYS A 455 -9.82 -6.71 -4.06
CA CYS A 455 -8.68 -5.83 -3.82
C CYS A 455 -7.73 -6.41 -2.77
N THR A 456 -8.29 -6.97 -1.70
CA THR A 456 -7.49 -7.62 -0.67
C THR A 456 -6.85 -8.92 -1.18
N ALA A 457 -7.54 -9.67 -2.04
CA ALA A 457 -6.98 -10.88 -2.64
C ALA A 457 -5.79 -10.58 -3.55
N LEU A 458 -5.90 -9.59 -4.44
CA LEU A 458 -4.79 -9.20 -5.32
C LEU A 458 -3.62 -8.59 -4.55
N SER A 459 -3.91 -7.79 -3.53
CA SER A 459 -2.88 -7.21 -2.67
C SER A 459 -2.12 -8.29 -1.90
N MET A 460 -2.85 -9.25 -1.33
CA MET A 460 -2.27 -10.39 -0.62
C MET A 460 -1.37 -11.23 -1.54
N ALA A 461 -1.81 -11.53 -2.75
CA ALA A 461 -1.01 -12.30 -3.69
C ALA A 461 0.29 -11.57 -4.06
N GLY A 462 0.23 -10.27 -4.30
CA GLY A 462 1.40 -9.46 -4.60
C GLY A 462 2.43 -9.43 -3.46
N GLY A 463 2.01 -9.14 -2.23
CA GLY A 463 2.93 -9.10 -1.09
C GLY A 463 3.43 -10.49 -0.69
N PHE A 464 2.56 -11.51 -0.73
CA PHE A 464 2.94 -12.85 -0.29
C PHE A 464 3.96 -13.54 -1.22
N ILE A 465 3.95 -13.26 -2.54
CA ILE A 465 4.98 -13.80 -3.43
C ILE A 465 6.38 -13.25 -3.08
N THR A 466 6.44 -12.02 -2.57
CA THR A 466 7.67 -11.40 -2.05
C THR A 466 8.19 -12.15 -0.83
N ASP A 467 7.32 -12.46 0.14
CA ASP A 467 7.69 -13.25 1.32
C ASP A 467 8.18 -14.65 0.96
N LEU A 468 7.51 -15.31 0.02
CA LEU A 468 7.91 -16.64 -0.46
C LEU A 468 9.25 -16.60 -1.21
N LYS A 469 9.58 -15.50 -1.90
CA LYS A 469 10.90 -15.31 -2.52
C LYS A 469 11.99 -15.12 -1.48
N ILE A 470 11.73 -14.37 -0.42
CA ILE A 470 12.62 -14.24 0.74
C ILE A 470 12.90 -15.61 1.35
N GLY A 471 11.84 -16.38 1.62
CA GLY A 471 11.94 -17.74 2.14
C GLY A 471 12.74 -18.67 1.24
N TYR A 472 12.58 -18.57 -0.06
CA TYR A 472 13.34 -19.35 -1.04
C TYR A 472 14.85 -19.04 -0.98
N TRP A 473 15.22 -17.76 -0.97
CA TRP A 473 16.63 -17.38 -0.89
C TRP A 473 17.29 -17.79 0.43
N LEU A 474 16.55 -17.69 1.53
CA LEU A 474 17.04 -18.03 2.86
C LEU A 474 16.93 -19.53 3.17
N GLY A 475 16.10 -20.27 2.47
CA GLY A 475 15.88 -21.70 2.67
C GLY A 475 14.85 -22.02 3.76
N SER A 476 13.86 -21.15 3.97
CA SER A 476 12.69 -21.45 4.81
C SER A 476 11.77 -22.47 4.16
N THR A 477 10.92 -23.11 4.96
CA THR A 477 9.93 -24.08 4.50
C THR A 477 8.68 -23.35 3.99
N PRO A 478 8.35 -23.39 2.67
CA PRO A 478 7.20 -22.68 2.13
C PRO A 478 5.90 -23.01 2.85
N ALA A 479 5.58 -24.28 3.06
CA ALA A 479 4.37 -24.71 3.77
C ALA A 479 4.19 -24.08 5.15
N LYS A 480 5.28 -23.76 5.86
CA LYS A 480 5.22 -23.06 7.14
C LYS A 480 4.87 -21.59 6.96
N GLN A 481 5.49 -20.90 5.99
CA GLN A 481 5.12 -19.52 5.67
C GLN A 481 3.65 -19.45 5.23
N GLU A 482 3.22 -20.35 4.34
CA GLU A 482 1.85 -20.44 3.82
C GLU A 482 0.83 -20.63 4.96
N THR A 483 1.08 -21.59 5.87
CA THR A 483 0.18 -21.87 6.99
C THR A 483 0.05 -20.68 7.94
N TRP A 484 1.16 -20.09 8.36
CA TRP A 484 1.14 -19.02 9.35
C TRP A 484 0.77 -17.65 8.77
N LYS A 485 0.81 -17.51 7.45
CA LYS A 485 0.26 -16.34 6.76
C LYS A 485 -1.23 -16.15 7.00
N PHE A 486 -2.01 -17.24 7.09
CA PHE A 486 -3.45 -17.17 7.41
C PHE A 486 -3.71 -16.54 8.77
N LEU A 487 -2.89 -16.85 9.79
CA LEU A 487 -3.05 -16.26 11.11
C LEU A 487 -2.69 -14.77 11.12
N GLY A 488 -1.60 -14.39 10.44
CA GLY A 488 -1.25 -12.98 10.24
C GLY A 488 -2.36 -12.20 9.52
N THR A 489 -2.96 -12.82 8.50
CA THR A 489 -4.10 -12.26 7.75
C THR A 489 -5.32 -12.03 8.64
N LEU A 490 -5.68 -13.00 9.48
CA LEU A 490 -6.80 -12.89 10.42
C LEU A 490 -6.62 -11.70 11.38
N VAL A 491 -5.43 -11.61 12.00
CA VAL A 491 -5.12 -10.55 12.96
C VAL A 491 -5.06 -9.18 12.27
N SER A 492 -4.47 -9.11 11.08
CA SER A 492 -4.42 -7.87 10.30
C SER A 492 -5.80 -7.39 9.87
N ALA A 493 -6.68 -8.28 9.40
CA ALA A 493 -8.05 -7.94 9.02
C ALA A 493 -8.86 -7.38 10.20
N ALA A 494 -8.75 -8.01 11.38
CA ALA A 494 -9.40 -7.52 12.58
C ALA A 494 -8.87 -6.14 13.01
N THR A 495 -7.55 -5.95 12.97
CA THR A 495 -6.92 -4.68 13.34
C THR A 495 -7.34 -3.55 12.38
N VAL A 496 -7.30 -3.81 11.07
CA VAL A 496 -7.69 -2.82 10.06
C VAL A 496 -9.14 -2.39 10.22
N GLY A 497 -10.05 -3.35 10.40
CA GLY A 497 -11.47 -3.05 10.63
C GLY A 497 -11.67 -2.15 11.84
N GLY A 498 -10.99 -2.46 12.96
CA GLY A 498 -11.05 -1.64 14.18
C GLY A 498 -10.45 -0.24 13.97
N VAL A 499 -9.34 -0.12 13.29
CA VAL A 499 -8.69 1.18 13.04
C VAL A 499 -9.53 2.04 12.10
N ILE A 500 -10.10 1.49 11.02
CA ILE A 500 -11.01 2.23 10.13
C ILE A 500 -12.20 2.79 10.93
N LEU A 501 -12.79 1.98 11.81
CA LEU A 501 -13.91 2.41 12.66
C LEU A 501 -13.51 3.57 13.59
N ILE A 502 -12.39 3.43 14.29
CA ILE A 502 -11.87 4.47 15.20
C ILE A 502 -11.58 5.77 14.42
N LEU A 503 -10.91 5.67 13.29
CA LEU A 503 -10.54 6.83 12.49
C LEU A 503 -11.77 7.52 11.88
N ASN A 504 -12.78 6.76 11.44
CA ASN A 504 -14.03 7.33 10.96
C ASN A 504 -14.78 8.08 12.06
N GLN A 505 -14.88 7.50 13.27
CA GLN A 505 -15.57 8.14 14.38
C GLN A 505 -14.81 9.35 14.95
N THR A 506 -13.48 9.37 14.82
CA THR A 506 -12.63 10.44 15.34
C THR A 506 -12.52 11.63 14.39
N TYR A 507 -12.25 11.34 13.13
CA TYR A 507 -11.93 12.37 12.12
C TYR A 507 -12.99 12.48 11.01
N GLY A 508 -13.71 11.39 10.72
CA GLY A 508 -14.50 11.26 9.50
C GLY A 508 -13.64 11.24 8.23
N PHE A 509 -14.22 10.80 7.11
CA PHE A 509 -13.52 10.76 5.82
C PHE A 509 -14.01 11.85 4.86
N THR A 510 -14.98 12.65 5.27
CA THR A 510 -15.59 13.74 4.49
C THR A 510 -15.23 15.12 5.04
N THR A 511 -14.82 15.21 6.30
CA THR A 511 -14.55 16.48 7.03
C THR A 511 -13.25 17.18 6.60
N GLY A 512 -12.40 16.55 5.83
CA GLY A 512 -11.08 17.06 5.42
C GLY A 512 -9.96 16.87 6.43
N GLN A 513 -10.24 16.42 7.65
CA GLN A 513 -9.20 16.13 8.66
C GLN A 513 -8.40 14.85 8.30
N LEU A 514 -9.07 13.87 7.72
CA LEU A 514 -8.43 12.68 7.15
C LEU A 514 -8.87 12.54 5.70
N ALA A 515 -7.95 12.72 4.78
CA ALA A 515 -8.26 12.89 3.36
C ALA A 515 -8.89 11.65 2.70
N ALA A 516 -8.55 10.44 3.17
CA ALA A 516 -8.94 9.15 2.60
C ALA A 516 -9.01 9.17 1.06
N PRO A 517 -7.93 9.58 0.35
CA PRO A 517 -8.04 9.97 -1.05
C PRO A 517 -8.50 8.81 -1.94
N GLN A 518 -7.99 7.61 -1.76
CA GLN A 518 -8.38 6.45 -2.57
C GLN A 518 -9.87 6.08 -2.36
N ALA A 519 -10.34 6.06 -1.11
CA ALA A 519 -11.73 5.75 -0.81
C ALA A 519 -12.69 6.82 -1.37
N ASN A 520 -12.29 8.09 -1.33
CA ASN A 520 -13.05 9.18 -1.97
C ASN A 520 -13.11 9.00 -3.49
N ALA A 521 -12.01 8.52 -4.14
CA ALA A 521 -12.04 8.20 -5.57
C ALA A 521 -13.01 7.06 -5.88
N MET A 522 -12.99 6.02 -5.06
CA MET A 522 -13.89 4.86 -5.25
C MET A 522 -15.35 5.26 -5.08
N ALA A 523 -15.68 6.03 -4.04
CA ALA A 523 -17.02 6.58 -3.84
C ALA A 523 -17.47 7.44 -5.03
N ALA A 524 -16.61 8.35 -5.50
CA ALA A 524 -16.90 9.25 -6.62
C ALA A 524 -17.13 8.54 -7.95
N VAL A 525 -16.63 7.32 -8.12
CA VAL A 525 -16.87 6.50 -9.32
C VAL A 525 -18.14 5.65 -9.18
N ILE A 526 -18.33 5.03 -8.01
CA ILE A 526 -19.45 4.10 -7.79
C ILE A 526 -20.78 4.85 -7.71
N GLU A 527 -20.81 5.99 -7.03
CA GLU A 527 -22.03 6.74 -6.81
C GLU A 527 -22.77 7.05 -8.11
N PRO A 528 -22.18 7.70 -9.13
CA PRO A 528 -22.90 8.00 -10.36
C PRO A 528 -23.23 6.76 -11.20
N LEU A 529 -22.40 5.72 -11.15
CA LEU A 529 -22.67 4.46 -11.85
C LEU A 529 -23.91 3.74 -11.31
N MET A 530 -24.14 3.82 -9.99
CA MET A 530 -25.18 3.08 -9.29
C MET A 530 -26.45 3.90 -9.03
N SER A 531 -26.35 5.23 -8.82
CA SER A 531 -27.50 6.11 -8.56
C SER A 531 -28.22 6.53 -9.83
N GLY A 532 -27.56 6.43 -10.99
CA GLY A 532 -28.08 7.00 -12.26
C GLY A 532 -27.98 8.52 -12.32
N SER A 533 -27.41 9.20 -11.33
CA SER A 533 -27.02 10.59 -11.40
C SER A 533 -25.85 10.73 -12.38
N GLY A 534 -25.83 11.80 -13.17
CA GLY A 534 -24.80 12.00 -14.20
C GLY A 534 -23.41 12.02 -13.61
N ALA A 535 -22.50 11.24 -14.19
CA ALA A 535 -21.07 11.29 -13.86
C ALA A 535 -20.38 12.35 -14.73
N PRO A 536 -19.29 12.97 -14.25
CA PRO A 536 -18.52 13.92 -15.03
C PRO A 536 -17.66 13.21 -16.11
N TRP A 537 -18.34 12.52 -17.02
CA TRP A 537 -17.70 11.67 -18.06
C TRP A 537 -16.68 12.44 -18.90
N ALA A 538 -16.95 13.73 -19.17
CA ALA A 538 -16.01 14.57 -19.92
C ALA A 538 -14.68 14.73 -19.19
N LEU A 539 -14.70 14.94 -17.86
CA LEU A 539 -13.49 15.04 -17.05
C LEU A 539 -12.76 13.71 -16.97
N TYR A 540 -13.48 12.61 -16.83
CA TYR A 540 -12.90 11.26 -16.87
C TYR A 540 -12.25 10.97 -18.24
N ALA A 541 -12.89 11.38 -19.35
CA ALA A 541 -12.35 11.21 -20.69
C ALA A 541 -11.05 12.02 -20.90
N ILE A 542 -11.00 13.25 -20.40
CA ILE A 542 -9.76 14.08 -20.46
C ILE A 542 -8.62 13.35 -19.72
N GLY A 543 -8.88 12.83 -18.53
CA GLY A 543 -7.91 12.05 -17.77
C GLY A 543 -7.47 10.77 -18.48
N ALA A 544 -8.40 10.08 -19.13
CA ALA A 544 -8.14 8.88 -19.92
C ALA A 544 -7.21 9.18 -21.11
N VAL A 545 -7.49 10.21 -21.87
CA VAL A 545 -6.65 10.65 -22.99
C VAL A 545 -5.25 11.01 -22.51
N LEU A 546 -5.16 11.75 -21.42
CA LEU A 546 -3.87 12.12 -20.81
C LEU A 546 -3.06 10.86 -20.41
N ALA A 547 -3.70 9.87 -19.78
CA ALA A 547 -3.03 8.63 -19.38
C ALA A 547 -2.50 7.84 -20.61
N VAL A 548 -3.26 7.80 -21.70
CA VAL A 548 -2.83 7.19 -22.96
C VAL A 548 -1.62 7.93 -23.54
N VAL A 549 -1.66 9.26 -23.57
CA VAL A 549 -0.52 10.09 -24.05
C VAL A 549 0.72 9.86 -23.20
N LEU A 550 0.59 9.85 -21.87
CA LEU A 550 1.70 9.58 -20.95
C LEU A 550 2.30 8.18 -21.16
N ASN A 551 1.46 7.18 -21.41
CA ASN A 551 1.92 5.83 -21.72
C ASN A 551 2.72 5.77 -23.03
N PHE A 552 2.30 6.47 -24.08
CA PHE A 552 3.09 6.60 -25.32
C PHE A 552 4.42 7.31 -25.08
N CYS A 553 4.46 8.30 -24.19
CA CYS A 553 5.69 8.98 -23.77
C CYS A 553 6.57 8.14 -22.82
N LYS A 554 6.16 6.90 -22.46
CA LYS A 554 6.83 6.02 -21.50
C LYS A 554 6.94 6.63 -20.09
N ILE A 555 6.03 7.52 -19.75
CA ILE A 555 5.89 8.08 -18.40
C ILE A 555 4.90 7.20 -17.62
N PRO A 556 5.20 6.79 -16.39
CA PRO A 556 4.26 6.02 -15.55
C PRO A 556 2.94 6.78 -15.33
N ALA A 557 1.94 6.49 -16.16
CA ALA A 557 0.66 7.19 -16.17
C ALA A 557 -0.07 7.11 -14.83
N LEU A 558 0.02 5.96 -14.14
CA LEU A 558 -0.59 5.78 -12.82
C LEU A 558 -0.01 6.75 -11.78
N ALA A 559 1.31 6.88 -11.70
CA ALA A 559 1.96 7.78 -10.74
C ALA A 559 1.62 9.24 -11.01
N PHE A 560 1.58 9.65 -12.28
CA PHE A 560 1.17 11.00 -12.69
C PHE A 560 -0.31 11.27 -12.34
N ALA A 561 -1.20 10.35 -12.67
CA ALA A 561 -2.63 10.48 -12.39
C ALA A 561 -2.94 10.49 -10.88
N LEU A 562 -2.20 9.71 -10.07
CA LEU A 562 -2.27 9.79 -8.61
C LEU A 562 -1.88 11.18 -8.11
N GLY A 563 -0.85 11.79 -8.69
CA GLY A 563 -0.46 13.16 -8.38
C GLY A 563 -1.58 14.18 -8.69
N MET A 564 -2.31 13.98 -9.78
CA MET A 564 -3.46 14.83 -10.12
C MET A 564 -4.65 14.68 -9.16
N PHE A 565 -4.78 13.51 -8.54
CA PHE A 565 -5.92 13.15 -7.70
C PHE A 565 -5.69 13.44 -6.22
N ILE A 566 -4.48 13.17 -5.72
CA ILE A 566 -4.10 13.38 -4.31
C ILE A 566 -3.90 14.88 -4.06
N PRO A 567 -4.36 15.43 -2.91
CA PRO A 567 -4.13 16.83 -2.56
C PRO A 567 -2.65 17.22 -2.62
N LEU A 568 -2.38 18.45 -3.03
CA LEU A 568 -1.01 18.96 -3.26
C LEU A 568 -0.10 18.88 -2.04
N ASP A 569 -0.65 19.18 -0.86
CA ASP A 569 0.08 19.17 0.41
C ASP A 569 0.66 17.81 0.75
N LEU A 570 0.04 16.73 0.31
CA LEU A 570 0.53 15.36 0.54
C LEU A 570 1.59 14.92 -0.48
N ASN A 571 1.59 15.52 -1.68
CA ASN A 571 2.55 15.16 -2.74
C ASN A 571 3.86 15.94 -2.65
N THR A 572 3.81 17.20 -2.22
CA THR A 572 5.02 18.06 -2.13
C THR A 572 6.09 17.54 -1.18
N PRO A 573 5.78 16.96 0.01
CA PRO A 573 6.82 16.35 0.86
C PRO A 573 7.49 15.13 0.23
N LEU A 574 6.78 14.42 -0.66
CA LEU A 574 7.38 13.30 -1.40
C LEU A 574 8.53 13.79 -2.28
N LEU A 575 8.36 14.94 -2.91
CA LEU A 575 9.41 15.55 -3.72
C LEU A 575 10.62 15.95 -2.86
N ILE A 576 10.36 16.52 -1.68
CA ILE A 576 11.43 16.92 -0.75
C ILE A 576 12.21 15.69 -0.27
N GLY A 577 11.49 14.64 0.17
CA GLY A 577 12.11 13.37 0.58
C GLY A 577 12.91 12.70 -0.55
N GLY A 578 12.34 12.67 -1.76
CA GLY A 578 13.02 12.16 -2.95
C GLY A 578 14.26 12.94 -3.34
N ALA A 579 14.23 14.28 -3.20
CA ALA A 579 15.40 15.13 -3.42
C ALA A 579 16.52 14.87 -2.40
N ILE A 580 16.16 14.64 -1.13
CA ILE A 580 17.13 14.26 -0.09
C ILE A 580 17.76 12.89 -0.44
N SER A 581 16.97 11.90 -0.84
CA SER A 581 17.46 10.59 -1.25
C SER A 581 18.46 10.70 -2.41
N TRP A 582 18.12 11.47 -3.44
CA TRP A 582 19.02 11.73 -4.56
C TRP A 582 20.30 12.44 -4.12
N TYR A 583 20.19 13.49 -3.31
CA TYR A 583 21.34 14.25 -2.80
C TYR A 583 22.29 13.35 -2.01
N VAL A 584 21.77 12.55 -1.11
CA VAL A 584 22.54 11.62 -0.27
C VAL A 584 23.24 10.55 -1.13
N GLY A 585 22.56 10.02 -2.15
CA GLY A 585 23.07 8.99 -3.04
C GLY A 585 24.04 9.46 -4.11
N SER A 586 24.14 10.79 -4.34
CA SER A 586 25.01 11.36 -5.41
C SER A 586 26.21 12.14 -4.89
N ARG A 587 26.36 12.30 -3.57
CA ARG A 587 27.35 13.22 -2.97
C ARG A 587 28.80 12.77 -3.08
N SER A 588 29.06 11.46 -3.18
CA SER A 588 30.42 10.90 -3.26
C SER A 588 30.70 10.32 -4.66
N LYS A 589 31.98 10.34 -5.06
CA LYS A 589 32.44 9.58 -6.23
C LYS A 589 32.52 8.07 -5.96
N ASP A 590 32.53 7.68 -4.70
CA ASP A 590 32.56 6.30 -4.24
C ASP A 590 31.15 5.75 -4.15
N GLN A 591 30.80 4.83 -5.05
CA GLN A 591 29.49 4.22 -5.11
C GLN A 591 29.16 3.38 -3.86
N SER A 592 30.14 2.71 -3.26
CA SER A 592 29.91 1.89 -2.05
C SER A 592 29.51 2.76 -0.86
N LEU A 593 30.12 3.94 -0.72
CA LEU A 593 29.77 4.92 0.31
C LEU A 593 28.37 5.52 0.04
N ASN A 594 28.03 5.80 -1.21
CA ASN A 594 26.70 6.30 -1.56
C ASN A 594 25.61 5.24 -1.27
N SER A 595 25.88 3.96 -1.56
CA SER A 595 24.97 2.86 -1.22
C SER A 595 24.75 2.74 0.29
N ALA A 596 25.82 2.78 1.10
CA ALA A 596 25.72 2.74 2.55
C ALA A 596 24.93 3.95 3.12
N ARG A 597 25.09 5.13 2.52
CA ARG A 597 24.32 6.34 2.88
C ARG A 597 22.84 6.20 2.54
N LEU A 598 22.52 5.70 1.35
CA LEU A 598 21.14 5.44 0.92
C LEU A 598 20.48 4.42 1.83
N GLU A 599 21.16 3.32 2.14
CA GLU A 599 20.66 2.28 3.02
C GLU A 599 20.35 2.83 4.42
N LYS A 600 21.29 3.57 5.03
CA LYS A 600 21.07 4.20 6.33
C LYS A 600 19.90 5.20 6.27
N GLY A 601 19.79 6.00 5.21
CA GLY A 601 18.68 6.92 5.03
C GLY A 601 17.35 6.20 4.87
N THR A 602 17.32 5.06 4.19
CA THR A 602 16.12 4.21 4.08
C THR A 602 15.70 3.67 5.45
N LEU A 603 16.64 3.27 6.32
CA LEU A 603 16.34 2.86 7.69
C LEU A 603 15.72 4.00 8.51
N LEU A 604 16.29 5.20 8.42
CA LEU A 604 15.77 6.39 9.11
C LEU A 604 14.36 6.75 8.60
N ALA A 605 14.17 6.74 7.28
CA ALA A 605 12.88 7.01 6.64
C ALA A 605 11.82 5.97 7.03
N SER A 606 12.18 4.69 7.05
CA SER A 606 11.30 3.61 7.52
C SER A 606 10.91 3.80 9.00
N GLY A 607 11.85 4.27 9.83
CA GLY A 607 11.58 4.64 11.21
C GLY A 607 10.56 5.78 11.29
N PHE A 608 10.73 6.87 10.54
CA PHE A 608 9.77 7.98 10.49
C PHE A 608 8.37 7.53 10.08
N ILE A 609 8.27 6.69 9.04
CA ILE A 609 7.00 6.15 8.57
C ILE A 609 6.32 5.33 9.67
N ALA A 610 7.02 4.34 10.22
CA ALA A 610 6.45 3.46 11.23
C ALA A 610 6.09 4.22 12.52
N GLY A 611 6.99 5.07 13.01
CA GLY A 611 6.79 5.85 14.23
C GLY A 611 5.68 6.88 14.06
N GLY A 612 5.73 7.70 13.02
CA GLY A 612 4.75 8.75 12.75
C GLY A 612 3.35 8.19 12.52
N ALA A 613 3.22 7.15 11.71
CA ALA A 613 1.93 6.52 11.46
C ALA A 613 1.35 5.85 12.73
N LEU A 614 2.18 5.15 13.51
CA LEU A 614 1.73 4.53 14.77
C LEU A 614 1.26 5.58 15.77
N MET A 615 2.01 6.66 15.94
CA MET A 615 1.65 7.75 16.87
C MET A 615 0.44 8.54 16.38
N GLY A 616 0.18 8.59 15.09
CA GLY A 616 -1.06 9.11 14.53
C GLY A 616 -2.29 8.29 14.96
N VAL A 617 -2.17 6.95 14.97
CA VAL A 617 -3.23 6.06 15.49
C VAL A 617 -3.39 6.25 17.00
N VAL A 618 -2.31 6.40 17.77
CA VAL A 618 -2.37 6.67 19.21
C VAL A 618 -3.08 7.99 19.48
N SER A 619 -2.77 9.06 18.73
CA SER A 619 -3.47 10.34 18.83
C SER A 619 -4.97 10.22 18.53
N ALA A 620 -5.32 9.47 17.47
CA ALA A 620 -6.71 9.20 17.12
C ALA A 620 -7.45 8.43 18.24
N ALA A 621 -6.79 7.42 18.83
CA ALA A 621 -7.36 6.65 19.94
C ALA A 621 -7.58 7.51 21.21
N LEU A 622 -6.67 8.44 21.52
CA LEU A 622 -6.84 9.39 22.62
C LEU A 622 -8.07 10.27 22.40
N ARG A 623 -8.22 10.85 21.19
CA ARG A 623 -9.40 11.66 20.84
C ARG A 623 -10.69 10.85 20.86
N PHE A 624 -10.67 9.62 20.36
CA PHE A 624 -11.79 8.69 20.44
C PHE A 624 -12.20 8.43 21.91
N GLY A 625 -11.22 8.31 22.82
CA GLY A 625 -11.44 8.21 24.26
C GLY A 625 -11.87 9.50 24.95
N GLY A 626 -12.14 10.58 24.19
CA GLY A 626 -12.56 11.88 24.73
C GLY A 626 -11.42 12.77 25.21
N ILE A 627 -10.15 12.39 24.97
CA ILE A 627 -8.98 13.19 25.37
C ILE A 627 -8.54 14.04 24.18
N ASN A 628 -9.05 15.28 24.09
CA ASN A 628 -8.60 16.26 23.11
C ASN A 628 -7.67 17.28 23.79
N LEU A 629 -6.39 17.24 23.42
CA LEU A 629 -5.34 18.13 23.96
C LEU A 629 -4.92 19.22 22.96
N MET A 630 -5.57 19.29 21.80
CA MET A 630 -5.24 20.29 20.79
C MET A 630 -5.81 21.66 21.14
N ASN A 631 -4.96 22.66 21.05
CA ASN A 631 -5.40 24.05 21.07
C ASN A 631 -5.67 24.53 19.64
N GLU A 632 -6.92 24.49 19.21
CA GLU A 632 -7.33 24.79 17.84
C GLU A 632 -7.04 26.23 17.42
N GLU A 633 -7.17 27.21 18.34
CA GLU A 633 -6.84 28.61 18.06
C GLU A 633 -5.34 28.79 17.76
N TRP A 634 -4.49 28.15 18.54
CA TRP A 634 -3.04 28.19 18.29
C TRP A 634 -2.69 27.41 17.02
N ALA A 635 -3.19 26.20 16.85
CA ALA A 635 -2.86 25.32 15.73
C ALA A 635 -3.22 25.92 14.35
N SER A 636 -4.26 26.78 14.31
CA SER A 636 -4.68 27.52 13.11
C SER A 636 -4.00 28.88 12.93
N SER A 637 -3.09 29.27 13.84
CA SER A 637 -2.43 30.57 13.80
C SER A 637 -1.24 30.58 12.82
N ASN A 638 -0.96 31.77 12.26
CA ASN A 638 0.25 31.98 11.44
C ASN A 638 1.55 31.67 12.22
N ALA A 639 1.54 31.86 13.55
CA ALA A 639 2.70 31.55 14.40
C ALA A 639 2.99 30.04 14.44
N ALA A 640 1.95 29.20 14.55
CA ALA A 640 2.08 27.76 14.50
C ALA A 640 2.58 27.27 13.11
N GLU A 641 2.15 27.93 12.04
CA GLU A 641 2.58 27.62 10.68
C GLU A 641 4.06 28.03 10.45
N ILE A 642 4.51 29.18 10.96
CA ILE A 642 5.92 29.58 10.92
C ILE A 642 6.79 28.60 11.72
N LEU A 643 6.33 28.19 12.90
CA LEU A 643 7.02 27.19 13.71
C LEU A 643 7.10 25.83 12.97
N ALA A 644 6.06 25.47 12.20
CA ALA A 644 6.07 24.28 11.36
C ALA A 644 7.19 24.32 10.31
N VAL A 645 7.43 25.47 9.67
CA VAL A 645 8.57 25.65 8.74
C VAL A 645 9.88 25.32 9.43
N VAL A 646 10.13 25.90 10.62
CA VAL A 646 11.37 25.68 11.38
C VAL A 646 11.52 24.20 11.75
N MET A 647 10.48 23.61 12.32
CA MET A 647 10.51 22.21 12.76
C MET A 647 10.68 21.24 11.59
N TYR A 648 10.05 21.53 10.45
CA TYR A 648 10.20 20.71 9.24
C TYR A 648 11.62 20.78 8.68
N LEU A 649 12.25 21.96 8.67
CA LEU A 649 13.66 22.11 8.31
C LEU A 649 14.59 21.34 9.25
N VAL A 650 14.28 21.26 10.53
CA VAL A 650 15.00 20.42 11.49
C VAL A 650 14.90 18.95 11.13
N MET A 651 13.71 18.48 10.73
CA MET A 651 13.53 17.08 10.31
C MET A 651 14.27 16.77 9.01
N ILE A 652 14.23 17.67 8.03
CA ILE A 652 15.02 17.58 6.79
C ILE A 652 16.51 17.49 7.10
N ALA A 653 17.00 18.37 7.95
CA ALA A 653 18.40 18.38 8.37
C ALA A 653 18.79 17.09 9.10
N TYR A 654 17.95 16.63 10.04
CA TYR A 654 18.18 15.38 10.76
C TYR A 654 18.30 14.18 9.79
N LEU A 655 17.34 14.01 8.87
CA LEU A 655 17.36 12.93 7.88
C LEU A 655 18.61 13.02 6.99
N THR A 656 18.92 14.20 6.48
CA THR A 656 20.04 14.42 5.56
C THR A 656 21.39 14.16 6.23
N PHE A 657 21.66 14.79 7.38
CA PHE A 657 22.96 14.67 8.05
C PHE A 657 23.21 13.27 8.60
N ASN A 658 22.19 12.64 9.20
CA ASN A 658 22.35 11.27 9.70
C ASN A 658 22.57 10.26 8.57
N SER A 659 21.92 10.43 7.42
CA SER A 659 22.18 9.59 6.24
C SER A 659 23.59 9.76 5.71
N LEU A 660 24.07 11.00 5.60
CA LEU A 660 25.44 11.31 5.14
C LEU A 660 26.53 10.79 6.08
N ASN A 661 26.23 10.63 7.37
CA ASN A 661 27.15 10.09 8.38
C ASN A 661 27.24 8.56 8.38
N ALA A 662 26.80 7.89 7.33
CA ALA A 662 27.05 6.45 7.17
C ALA A 662 28.54 6.20 6.94
N LYS A 663 29.07 5.15 7.58
CA LYS A 663 30.43 4.67 7.38
C LYS A 663 30.40 3.48 6.44
N LYS A 664 31.49 3.27 5.68
CA LYS A 664 31.69 2.00 4.97
C LYS A 664 31.82 0.90 5.99
N GLU A 665 31.05 -0.17 5.85
CA GLU A 665 31.30 -1.45 6.55
C GLU A 665 32.40 -2.24 5.85
#